data_ef84330a5624b1938d870a0ca20c569a
#
_entry.id   ef84330a5624b1938d870a0ca20c569a
#
_cell.length_a   1.000
_cell.length_b   1.000
_cell.length_c   1.000
_cell.angle_alpha   90.00
_cell.angle_beta   90.00
_cell.angle_gamma   90.00
#
_symmetry.space_group_name_H-M   'P 1'
#
loop_
_entity.id
_entity.type
_entity.pdbx_description
1 polymer ?
#
loop_
_entity_poly.entity_id
_entity_poly.type
_entity_poly.pdbx_seq_one_letter_code
_entity_poly.pdbx_strand_id
1 'polypeptide(L)'
;QDFFPLSVEYIEKMYARGAISGARFEKREGFPSEEAIVKARQVDHSIRSLFPKSYRKPVMVVLTVMSYDSVNDPEILAIFGASLALLLSGAPFYGPSSSVVTGIKEDGSIVTNPLVTEHEALKAEFLISGLDDRLLNIEGWAKEVQEEVMDKALDAANEVIKQMNAIQLDFVKECGVTLNNQIVKEADLPVSAELIERIKHDKHDDIVKALFVEKDKDTSRGENLRVIKDALWEEISKEQKEKTNLEGQESITEFQIDLGVEYVAKKVLRTAAMEDGKRVTKRGLEEIRDLYAEIDLLPTVHGSALFCRGLTQSLSIVTLGSQGKEQLLDEMEGETSNRFFHHYNMPPFSTGEAGRYSYKPGRREIGHGAIGLNALKNMIPSQEEFPYTIRVVSEILTSNGSTSMAATCASSMALMAAGVPMKEAVAGIGVGLITNDQNEDDYRLLLDIEGIEDFYGDMDFKVTGTKNGVTAIQYENKLRGVKLEVLKKAFRLAQKGRMQVLEVMNKTISTPREELSPNAPIVDSVTIKQDSIGMLIGPGGKNIKDIVARSAEYGLSSADVNIDDSGKVTITASNKEQLDFVKGIITDMLGEAEVGKTYSGIVDRIMPYGVFIDVTANISGLLHISEIFEKQGNYDLTKVFSEGEKVKVKVTKIEDGKISFSLKGIELDPDLASRIANAPISERTFERPQRDDRRGGFDRRNGNGGGRSDFRGSRY
;
A
#
# COMPACT_ATOMS: atom_id res chain seq x y z
N GLN A 1 -9.49 25.91 24.42
CA GLN A 1 -9.69 24.93 23.32
C GLN A 1 -10.72 23.91 23.76
N ASP A 2 -11.54 23.45 22.84
CA ASP A 2 -12.71 22.62 23.09
C ASP A 2 -12.33 21.13 23.22
N PHE A 3 -11.08 20.77 22.85
CA PHE A 3 -10.54 19.43 22.86
C PHE A 3 -9.15 19.40 23.52
N PHE A 4 -8.67 18.22 23.85
CA PHE A 4 -7.29 17.99 24.29
C PHE A 4 -6.31 18.06 23.12
N PRO A 5 -5.47 19.11 23.02
CA PRO A 5 -4.55 19.29 21.90
C PRO A 5 -3.25 18.49 22.12
N LEU A 6 -3.31 17.18 21.92
CA LEU A 6 -2.14 16.31 21.87
C LEU A 6 -1.65 16.21 20.43
N SER A 7 -0.37 16.46 20.23
CA SER A 7 0.35 16.26 18.96
C SER A 7 1.50 15.28 19.18
N VAL A 8 1.57 14.26 18.36
CA VAL A 8 2.65 13.28 18.38
C VAL A 8 3.35 13.29 17.02
N GLU A 9 4.69 13.45 17.05
CA GLU A 9 5.54 13.40 15.86
C GLU A 9 6.53 12.24 16.02
N TYR A 10 6.60 11.38 15.01
CA TYR A 10 7.61 10.33 14.87
C TYR A 10 8.51 10.70 13.70
N ILE A 11 9.79 10.88 13.97
CA ILE A 11 10.74 11.45 13.00
C ILE A 11 11.86 10.44 12.77
N GLU A 12 11.89 9.89 11.58
CA GLU A 12 12.96 9.04 11.09
C GLU A 12 14.05 9.90 10.45
N LYS A 13 15.31 9.59 10.77
CA LYS A 13 16.45 10.31 10.25
C LYS A 13 17.37 9.36 9.50
N MET A 14 17.67 9.65 8.25
CA MET A 14 18.54 8.83 7.42
C MET A 14 19.93 8.66 8.01
N TYR A 15 20.43 9.67 8.72
CA TYR A 15 21.70 9.55 9.43
C TYR A 15 21.68 8.50 10.56
N ALA A 16 20.50 8.08 11.04
CA ALA A 16 20.41 7.05 12.06
C ALA A 16 20.98 5.71 11.59
N ARG A 17 20.85 5.39 10.30
CA ARG A 17 21.52 4.24 9.66
C ARG A 17 22.83 4.58 8.94
N GLY A 18 23.34 5.82 9.08
CA GLY A 18 24.55 6.27 8.41
C GLY A 18 24.35 6.63 6.93
N ALA A 19 23.12 6.86 6.47
CA ALA A 19 22.79 7.19 5.09
C ALA A 19 22.57 8.69 4.88
N ILE A 20 22.74 9.13 3.62
CA ILE A 20 22.40 10.50 3.19
C ILE A 20 21.07 10.45 2.47
N SER A 21 20.07 11.14 3.04
CA SER A 21 18.74 11.27 2.47
C SER A 21 18.70 12.04 1.16
N GLY A 22 17.67 11.76 0.41
CA GLY A 22 17.07 12.70 -0.51
C GLY A 22 17.35 12.46 -1.98
N ALA A 23 16.53 13.08 -2.79
CA ALA A 23 16.64 13.10 -4.23
C ALA A 23 18.01 13.62 -4.71
N ARG A 24 18.35 13.36 -5.97
CA ARG A 24 19.64 13.74 -6.56
C ARG A 24 20.04 15.20 -6.32
N PHE A 25 19.08 16.10 -6.28
CA PHE A 25 19.29 17.55 -6.18
C PHE A 25 19.01 18.13 -4.79
N GLU A 26 18.28 17.43 -3.94
CA GLU A 26 17.95 17.86 -2.58
C GLU A 26 18.39 16.78 -1.57
N LYS A 27 19.29 17.17 -0.66
CA LYS A 27 19.90 16.27 0.33
C LYS A 27 19.41 16.60 1.75
N ARG A 28 18.10 16.81 1.88
CA ARG A 28 17.44 17.10 3.15
C ARG A 28 16.19 16.24 3.28
N GLU A 29 15.95 15.71 4.48
CA GLU A 29 14.71 15.03 4.80
C GLU A 29 13.52 15.98 4.62
N GLY A 30 12.49 15.47 3.95
CA GLY A 30 11.27 16.20 3.67
C GLY A 30 10.17 15.94 4.69
N PHE A 31 8.96 15.65 4.20
CA PHE A 31 7.83 15.25 5.05
C PHE A 31 8.05 13.84 5.61
N PRO A 32 7.41 13.50 6.76
CA PRO A 32 7.40 12.14 7.27
C PRO A 32 6.83 11.17 6.24
N SER A 33 7.35 9.94 6.21
CA SER A 33 6.79 8.84 5.44
C SER A 33 5.37 8.50 5.91
N GLU A 34 4.58 7.80 5.09
CA GLU A 34 3.26 7.32 5.52
C GLU A 34 3.40 6.36 6.71
N GLU A 35 4.46 5.56 6.74
CA GLU A 35 4.77 4.66 7.85
C GLU A 35 5.10 5.43 9.14
N ALA A 36 5.94 6.46 9.08
CA ALA A 36 6.20 7.33 10.22
C ALA A 36 4.93 8.01 10.77
N ILE A 37 3.99 8.36 9.89
CA ILE A 37 2.68 8.89 10.30
C ILE A 37 1.84 7.82 11.01
N VAL A 38 1.85 6.58 10.54
CA VAL A 38 1.16 5.46 11.20
C VAL A 38 1.78 5.18 12.57
N LYS A 39 3.11 5.10 12.68
CA LYS A 39 3.84 4.94 13.95
C LYS A 39 3.50 6.08 14.94
N ALA A 40 3.46 7.34 14.47
CA ALA A 40 3.04 8.47 15.30
C ALA A 40 1.59 8.33 15.82
N ARG A 41 0.66 7.79 15.00
CA ARG A 41 -0.73 7.54 15.41
C ARG A 41 -0.83 6.42 16.45
N GLN A 42 -0.06 5.35 16.31
CA GLN A 42 0.00 4.26 17.29
C GLN A 42 0.47 4.75 18.65
N VAL A 43 1.48 5.63 18.68
CA VAL A 43 1.90 6.30 19.93
C VAL A 43 0.78 7.17 20.49
N ASP A 44 0.12 8.00 19.67
CA ASP A 44 -0.99 8.84 20.10
C ASP A 44 -2.12 8.01 20.73
N HIS A 45 -2.56 6.93 20.08
CA HIS A 45 -3.60 6.02 20.60
C HIS A 45 -3.20 5.35 21.92
N SER A 46 -1.90 5.09 22.10
CA SER A 46 -1.37 4.42 23.30
C SER A 46 -1.21 5.35 24.51
N ILE A 47 -1.23 6.68 24.31
CA ILE A 47 -1.00 7.64 25.40
C ILE A 47 -2.20 8.59 25.62
N ARG A 48 -2.99 8.90 24.59
CA ARG A 48 -4.06 9.90 24.64
C ARG A 48 -5.08 9.63 25.72
N SER A 49 -5.53 8.38 25.84
CA SER A 49 -6.54 7.97 26.82
C SER A 49 -6.03 7.96 28.27
N LEU A 50 -4.73 8.10 28.46
CA LEU A 50 -4.08 8.17 29.79
C LEU A 50 -3.97 9.62 30.34
N PHE A 51 -4.50 10.61 29.64
CA PHE A 51 -4.69 11.95 30.17
C PHE A 51 -6.09 12.11 30.76
N PRO A 52 -6.27 13.01 31.77
CA PRO A 52 -7.61 13.33 32.25
C PRO A 52 -8.50 13.86 31.14
N LYS A 53 -9.76 13.43 31.07
CA LYS A 53 -10.72 13.89 30.04
C LYS A 53 -10.96 15.41 30.06
N SER A 54 -10.77 16.06 31.22
CA SER A 54 -10.86 17.53 31.41
C SER A 54 -9.59 18.29 30.99
N TYR A 55 -8.48 17.61 30.70
CA TYR A 55 -7.21 18.28 30.39
C TYR A 55 -7.26 18.98 29.02
N ARG A 56 -6.92 20.27 28.98
CA ARG A 56 -7.03 21.14 27.80
C ARG A 56 -5.74 21.87 27.44
N LYS A 57 -4.66 21.68 28.23
CA LYS A 57 -3.38 22.28 27.90
C LYS A 57 -2.72 21.52 26.75
N PRO A 58 -2.09 22.22 25.78
CA PRO A 58 -1.42 21.55 24.67
C PRO A 58 -0.24 20.71 25.15
N VAL A 59 -0.12 19.51 24.58
CA VAL A 59 1.01 18.61 24.78
C VAL A 59 1.57 18.23 23.42
N MET A 60 2.88 18.31 23.28
CA MET A 60 3.59 17.86 22.09
C MET A 60 4.61 16.80 22.49
N VAL A 61 4.51 15.63 21.88
CA VAL A 61 5.47 14.52 22.05
C VAL A 61 6.22 14.37 20.72
N VAL A 62 7.55 14.48 20.78
CA VAL A 62 8.41 14.33 19.62
C VAL A 62 9.36 13.16 19.84
N LEU A 63 9.28 12.18 18.99
CA LEU A 63 10.11 10.98 18.99
C LEU A 63 11.04 11.05 17.77
N THR A 64 12.34 11.07 18.01
CA THR A 64 13.33 11.13 16.94
C THR A 64 14.23 9.92 16.99
N VAL A 65 14.24 9.14 15.93
CA VAL A 65 15.17 8.01 15.78
C VAL A 65 16.54 8.57 15.40
N MET A 66 17.49 8.50 16.34
CA MET A 66 18.84 9.06 16.18
C MET A 66 19.91 8.02 15.87
N SER A 67 19.62 6.75 16.12
CA SER A 67 20.49 5.62 15.80
C SER A 67 19.64 4.37 15.53
N TYR A 68 19.99 3.64 14.49
CA TYR A 68 19.29 2.43 14.05
C TYR A 68 20.31 1.37 13.66
N ASP A 69 20.22 0.19 14.25
CA ASP A 69 21.15 -0.91 14.05
C ASP A 69 20.75 -1.88 12.93
N SER A 70 19.60 -1.66 12.28
CA SER A 70 19.00 -2.53 11.25
C SER A 70 18.71 -3.96 11.74
N VAL A 71 18.63 -4.16 13.05
CA VAL A 71 18.37 -5.44 13.71
C VAL A 71 17.11 -5.38 14.57
N ASN A 72 16.96 -4.30 15.33
CA ASN A 72 15.84 -4.10 16.23
C ASN A 72 14.93 -2.99 15.72
N ASP A 73 13.61 -3.24 15.75
CA ASP A 73 12.64 -2.23 15.34
C ASP A 73 12.58 -1.08 16.35
N PRO A 74 12.86 0.18 15.96
CA PRO A 74 12.82 1.32 16.86
C PRO A 74 11.41 1.66 17.35
N GLU A 75 10.36 1.19 16.68
CA GLU A 75 8.97 1.37 17.06
C GLU A 75 8.66 0.80 18.46
N ILE A 76 9.32 -0.30 18.84
CA ILE A 76 9.19 -0.93 20.15
C ILE A 76 9.48 0.08 21.28
N LEU A 77 10.47 0.95 21.09
CA LEU A 77 10.88 1.95 22.06
C LEU A 77 10.07 3.24 22.01
N ALA A 78 9.27 3.46 20.95
CA ALA A 78 8.58 4.73 20.75
C ALA A 78 7.53 5.00 21.84
N ILE A 79 6.65 4.04 22.11
CA ILE A 79 5.60 4.18 23.14
C ILE A 79 6.22 4.18 24.53
N PHE A 80 7.21 3.33 24.78
CA PHE A 80 7.96 3.30 26.03
C PHE A 80 8.62 4.65 26.32
N GLY A 81 9.33 5.21 25.34
CA GLY A 81 10.00 6.51 25.46
C GLY A 81 9.03 7.68 25.65
N ALA A 82 7.92 7.69 24.91
CA ALA A 82 6.86 8.70 25.06
C ALA A 82 6.27 8.65 26.48
N SER A 83 5.92 7.45 26.96
CA SER A 83 5.38 7.23 28.29
C SER A 83 6.34 7.67 29.38
N LEU A 84 7.61 7.25 29.32
CA LEU A 84 8.63 7.62 30.29
C LEU A 84 8.87 9.15 30.33
N ALA A 85 8.96 9.79 29.16
CA ALA A 85 9.10 11.24 29.07
C ALA A 85 7.92 12.00 29.70
N LEU A 86 6.69 11.50 29.49
CA LEU A 86 5.49 12.08 30.09
C LEU A 86 5.47 11.90 31.61
N LEU A 87 5.85 10.74 32.14
CA LEU A 87 5.98 10.49 33.58
C LEU A 87 6.98 11.45 34.25
N LEU A 88 8.10 11.71 33.57
CA LEU A 88 9.15 12.61 34.07
C LEU A 88 8.82 14.10 33.93
N SER A 89 7.91 14.46 33.00
CA SER A 89 7.58 15.85 32.68
C SER A 89 6.71 16.54 33.74
N GLY A 90 6.09 15.79 34.66
CA GLY A 90 5.10 16.28 35.61
C GLY A 90 3.72 16.56 35.00
N ALA A 91 3.46 16.20 33.77
CA ALA A 91 2.13 16.21 33.18
C ALA A 91 1.16 15.27 33.94
N PRO A 92 -0.15 15.56 33.93
CA PRO A 92 -1.14 14.68 34.57
C PRO A 92 -1.37 13.44 33.67
N PHE A 93 -0.43 12.54 33.69
CA PHE A 93 -0.40 11.32 32.88
C PHE A 93 -0.54 10.08 33.75
N TYR A 94 -1.49 9.21 33.40
CA TYR A 94 -1.84 8.01 34.16
C TYR A 94 -1.13 6.73 33.69
N GLY A 95 0.03 6.87 33.03
CA GLY A 95 0.91 5.76 32.72
C GLY A 95 1.53 5.08 33.94
N PRO A 96 2.46 4.13 33.74
CA PRO A 96 3.18 3.88 32.48
C PRO A 96 2.38 3.14 31.45
N SER A 97 2.75 3.31 30.19
CA SER A 97 2.36 2.43 29.08
C SER A 97 3.58 1.97 28.30
N SER A 98 3.54 0.73 27.84
CA SER A 98 4.59 0.14 27.02
C SER A 98 3.97 -0.61 25.84
N SER A 99 4.76 -0.91 24.84
CA SER A 99 4.36 -1.69 23.67
C SER A 99 5.29 -2.85 23.43
N VAL A 100 4.75 -3.84 22.74
CA VAL A 100 5.43 -5.04 22.29
C VAL A 100 5.01 -5.33 20.86
N VAL A 101 5.95 -5.56 19.97
CA VAL A 101 5.66 -6.20 18.69
C VAL A 101 5.50 -7.70 18.93
N THR A 102 4.34 -8.23 18.60
CA THR A 102 4.01 -9.64 18.80
C THR A 102 3.87 -10.32 17.44
N GLY A 103 4.81 -11.21 17.13
CA GLY A 103 4.82 -12.03 15.95
C GLY A 103 4.18 -13.40 16.20
N ILE A 104 3.45 -13.90 15.20
CA ILE A 104 2.93 -15.28 15.18
C ILE A 104 3.64 -16.00 14.03
N LYS A 105 4.32 -17.12 14.34
CA LYS A 105 5.00 -17.94 13.36
C LYS A 105 4.03 -18.88 12.64
N GLU A 106 4.46 -19.50 11.53
CA GLU A 106 3.62 -20.42 10.75
C GLU A 106 3.12 -21.62 11.57
N ASP A 107 3.88 -22.08 12.56
CA ASP A 107 3.50 -23.17 13.48
C ASP A 107 2.54 -22.71 14.61
N GLY A 108 2.17 -21.44 14.63
CA GLY A 108 1.31 -20.83 15.66
C GLY A 108 2.03 -20.46 16.96
N SER A 109 3.35 -20.61 17.03
CA SER A 109 4.13 -20.13 18.18
C SER A 109 4.21 -18.60 18.19
N ILE A 110 4.26 -18.02 19.39
CA ILE A 110 4.30 -16.58 19.61
C ILE A 110 5.75 -16.16 19.87
N VAL A 111 6.17 -15.08 19.22
CA VAL A 111 7.44 -14.38 19.49
C VAL A 111 7.14 -12.93 19.85
N THR A 112 7.85 -12.40 20.85
CA THR A 112 7.74 -10.99 21.26
C THR A 112 8.99 -10.25 20.85
N ASN A 113 8.83 -9.07 20.26
CA ASN A 113 9.90 -8.24 19.71
C ASN A 113 10.82 -9.03 18.77
N PRO A 114 10.28 -9.58 17.65
CA PRO A 114 11.09 -10.30 16.67
C PRO A 114 12.15 -9.37 16.08
N LEU A 115 13.26 -9.93 15.62
CA LEU A 115 14.26 -9.17 14.88
C LEU A 115 13.73 -8.77 13.50
N VAL A 116 14.18 -7.65 12.95
CA VAL A 116 13.76 -7.17 11.62
C VAL A 116 13.90 -8.27 10.54
N THR A 117 14.94 -9.10 10.62
CA THR A 117 15.15 -10.23 9.70
C THR A 117 14.15 -11.38 9.84
N GLU A 118 13.36 -11.42 10.93
CA GLU A 118 12.36 -12.46 11.16
C GLU A 118 10.97 -12.06 10.66
N HIS A 119 10.70 -10.76 10.40
CA HIS A 119 9.37 -10.23 10.06
C HIS A 119 8.75 -10.89 8.83
N GLU A 120 9.51 -11.12 7.76
CA GLU A 120 9.02 -11.75 6.53
C GLU A 120 8.49 -13.17 6.74
N ALA A 121 9.09 -13.91 7.69
CA ALA A 121 8.73 -15.28 8.01
C ALA A 121 7.51 -15.38 8.95
N LEU A 122 6.96 -14.26 9.42
CA LEU A 122 5.81 -14.25 10.29
C LEU A 122 4.50 -14.51 9.53
N LYS A 123 3.59 -15.18 10.21
CA LYS A 123 2.18 -15.33 9.81
C LYS A 123 1.34 -14.14 10.23
N ALA A 124 1.74 -13.45 11.29
CA ALA A 124 1.11 -12.21 11.72
C ALA A 124 2.08 -11.37 12.55
N GLU A 125 1.82 -10.08 12.59
CA GLU A 125 2.56 -9.12 13.37
C GLU A 125 1.63 -8.01 13.86
N PHE A 126 1.69 -7.73 15.16
CA PHE A 126 0.88 -6.71 15.82
C PHE A 126 1.70 -5.93 16.82
N LEU A 127 1.67 -4.61 16.72
CA LEU A 127 2.06 -3.72 17.80
C LEU A 127 0.93 -3.68 18.82
N ILE A 128 1.21 -4.13 20.04
CA ILE A 128 0.26 -4.17 21.15
C ILE A 128 0.79 -3.29 22.27
N SER A 129 -0.01 -2.33 22.74
CA SER A 129 0.35 -1.50 23.88
C SER A 129 -0.66 -1.62 25.00
N GLY A 130 -0.21 -1.40 26.24
CA GLY A 130 -1.08 -1.55 27.39
C GLY A 130 -0.51 -1.06 28.71
N LEU A 131 -1.35 -1.17 29.70
CA LEU A 131 -1.05 -1.13 31.14
C LEU A 131 -0.80 -2.55 31.66
N ASP A 132 -0.98 -2.78 32.96
CA ASP A 132 -0.67 -4.09 33.55
C ASP A 132 -1.67 -5.20 33.17
N ASP A 133 -2.97 -4.86 33.08
CA ASP A 133 -4.06 -5.83 32.83
C ASP A 133 -5.01 -5.37 31.72
N ARG A 134 -4.67 -4.29 31.03
CA ARG A 134 -5.51 -3.60 30.05
C ARG A 134 -4.71 -3.20 28.83
N LEU A 135 -5.28 -3.39 27.67
CA LEU A 135 -4.66 -2.96 26.41
C LEU A 135 -5.20 -1.59 25.98
N LEU A 136 -4.30 -0.81 25.40
CA LEU A 136 -4.55 0.56 24.93
C LEU A 136 -4.69 0.64 23.41
N ASN A 137 -3.86 -0.10 22.69
CA ASN A 137 -3.82 -0.17 21.24
C ASN A 137 -3.44 -1.55 20.75
N ILE A 138 -3.99 -2.00 19.62
CA ILE A 138 -3.59 -3.17 18.86
C ILE A 138 -3.66 -2.78 17.39
N GLU A 139 -2.54 -2.85 16.68
CA GLU A 139 -2.51 -2.53 15.26
C GLU A 139 -1.52 -3.45 14.53
N GLY A 140 -1.94 -4.01 13.39
CA GLY A 140 -1.07 -4.87 12.60
C GLY A 140 -1.82 -5.73 11.59
N TRP A 141 -1.11 -6.70 11.05
CA TRP A 141 -1.54 -7.56 9.96
C TRP A 141 -1.39 -9.05 10.28
N ALA A 142 -2.16 -9.88 9.53
CA ALA A 142 -2.08 -11.33 9.63
C ALA A 142 -2.35 -12.01 8.27
N LYS A 143 -1.90 -13.26 8.14
CA LYS A 143 -2.18 -14.17 7.03
C LYS A 143 -3.22 -15.20 7.50
N GLU A 144 -4.47 -14.77 7.66
CA GLU A 144 -5.61 -15.61 8.07
C GLU A 144 -5.38 -16.35 9.41
N VAL A 145 -5.04 -15.59 10.44
CA VAL A 145 -4.86 -16.14 11.79
C VAL A 145 -6.20 -16.31 12.50
N GLN A 146 -6.42 -17.47 13.10
CA GLN A 146 -7.64 -17.75 13.84
C GLN A 146 -7.67 -16.98 15.16
N GLU A 147 -8.86 -16.62 15.61
CA GLU A 147 -9.10 -15.78 16.79
C GLU A 147 -8.54 -16.39 18.09
N GLU A 148 -8.49 -17.73 18.20
CA GLU A 148 -7.90 -18.43 19.36
C GLU A 148 -6.40 -18.25 19.47
N VAL A 149 -5.69 -18.08 18.35
CA VAL A 149 -4.25 -17.81 18.34
C VAL A 149 -4.00 -16.35 18.73
N MET A 150 -4.91 -15.44 18.32
CA MET A 150 -4.87 -14.04 18.73
C MET A 150 -4.99 -13.90 20.25
N ASP A 151 -5.88 -14.66 20.89
CA ASP A 151 -6.00 -14.65 22.36
C ASP A 151 -4.66 -14.95 23.05
N LYS A 152 -3.90 -15.95 22.56
CA LYS A 152 -2.57 -16.29 23.08
C LYS A 152 -1.55 -15.18 22.83
N ALA A 153 -1.61 -14.52 21.68
CA ALA A 153 -0.74 -13.41 21.35
C ALA A 153 -0.96 -12.22 22.31
N LEU A 154 -2.22 -11.90 22.64
CA LEU A 154 -2.56 -10.86 23.60
C LEU A 154 -2.05 -11.19 25.00
N ASP A 155 -2.19 -12.44 25.44
CA ASP A 155 -1.70 -12.86 26.77
C ASP A 155 -0.16 -12.75 26.85
N ALA A 156 0.56 -13.20 25.81
CA ALA A 156 2.02 -13.11 25.74
C ALA A 156 2.51 -11.66 25.74
N ALA A 157 1.86 -10.80 24.93
CA ALA A 157 2.18 -9.37 24.88
C ALA A 157 2.01 -8.71 26.25
N ASN A 158 0.89 -9.00 26.93
CA ASN A 158 0.55 -8.39 28.22
C ASN A 158 1.60 -8.72 29.30
N GLU A 159 2.15 -9.93 29.32
CA GLU A 159 3.20 -10.32 30.27
C GLU A 159 4.51 -9.51 30.05
N VAL A 160 4.88 -9.22 28.81
CA VAL A 160 6.05 -8.39 28.52
C VAL A 160 5.77 -6.92 28.83
N ILE A 161 4.58 -6.42 28.52
CA ILE A 161 4.16 -5.04 28.83
C ILE A 161 4.25 -4.77 30.32
N LYS A 162 3.79 -5.69 31.18
CA LYS A 162 3.91 -5.57 32.64
C LYS A 162 5.36 -5.39 33.09
N GLN A 163 6.27 -6.18 32.52
CA GLN A 163 7.70 -6.09 32.84
C GLN A 163 8.28 -4.74 32.43
N MET A 164 7.95 -4.28 31.23
CA MET A 164 8.42 -3.00 30.73
C MET A 164 7.85 -1.82 31.54
N ASN A 165 6.59 -1.90 31.94
CA ASN A 165 5.97 -0.89 32.81
C ASN A 165 6.62 -0.81 34.18
N ALA A 166 6.99 -1.96 34.79
CA ALA A 166 7.71 -2.00 36.03
C ALA A 166 9.08 -1.31 35.94
N ILE A 167 9.82 -1.52 34.84
CA ILE A 167 11.10 -0.86 34.59
C ILE A 167 10.93 0.67 34.53
N GLN A 168 9.87 1.18 33.88
CA GLN A 168 9.59 2.61 33.84
C GLN A 168 9.36 3.19 35.25
N LEU A 169 8.57 2.50 36.08
CA LEU A 169 8.27 2.93 37.44
C LEU A 169 9.52 2.95 38.32
N ASP A 170 10.36 1.93 38.23
CA ASP A 170 11.63 1.87 38.97
C ASP A 170 12.57 3.00 38.55
N PHE A 171 12.67 3.30 37.26
CA PHE A 171 13.47 4.40 36.74
C PHE A 171 12.97 5.76 37.23
N VAL A 172 11.64 5.99 37.19
CA VAL A 172 11.03 7.24 37.68
C VAL A 172 11.32 7.45 39.18
N LYS A 173 11.25 6.35 39.98
CA LYS A 173 11.59 6.35 41.38
C LYS A 173 13.07 6.68 41.63
N GLU A 174 13.98 6.09 40.86
CA GLU A 174 15.42 6.40 40.93
C GLU A 174 15.71 7.87 40.60
N CYS A 175 14.97 8.45 39.65
CA CYS A 175 15.05 9.89 39.33
C CYS A 175 14.49 10.80 40.43
N GLY A 176 13.89 10.25 41.48
CA GLY A 176 13.29 11.04 42.57
C GLY A 176 12.04 11.84 42.17
N VAL A 177 11.39 11.46 41.08
CA VAL A 177 10.18 12.13 40.56
C VAL A 177 8.96 11.57 41.31
N THR A 178 8.13 12.47 41.85
CA THR A 178 6.82 12.12 42.39
C THR A 178 5.80 12.16 41.26
N LEU A 179 5.14 11.03 40.98
CA LEU A 179 4.13 10.93 39.96
C LEU A 179 2.95 11.86 40.27
N ASN A 180 2.52 12.63 39.28
CA ASN A 180 1.35 13.50 39.36
C ASN A 180 0.07 12.69 39.11
N ASN A 181 -0.18 11.71 39.98
CA ASN A 181 -1.35 10.83 39.94
C ASN A 181 -2.59 11.47 40.63
N GLN A 182 -2.55 12.77 40.89
CA GLN A 182 -3.75 13.43 41.42
C GLN A 182 -4.84 13.29 40.34
N ILE A 183 -5.81 12.44 40.65
CA ILE A 183 -7.06 12.34 39.91
C ILE A 183 -7.65 13.75 39.91
N VAL A 184 -7.44 14.45 38.80
CA VAL A 184 -8.28 15.61 38.48
C VAL A 184 -9.66 14.98 38.41
N LYS A 185 -10.49 15.27 39.44
CA LYS A 185 -11.86 14.73 39.48
C LYS A 185 -12.49 15.03 38.15
N GLU A 186 -13.08 14.00 37.51
CA GLU A 186 -13.81 14.15 36.25
C GLU A 186 -14.96 15.19 36.32
N ALA A 187 -15.14 15.80 37.49
CA ALA A 187 -16.19 16.78 37.77
C ALA A 187 -16.08 18.12 37.04
N ASP A 188 -14.96 18.42 36.41
CA ASP A 188 -14.77 19.72 35.79
C ASP A 188 -14.99 19.71 34.29
N LEU A 189 -16.15 19.20 33.83
CA LEU A 189 -16.73 19.74 32.62
C LEU A 189 -16.90 21.26 32.90
N PRO A 190 -16.51 22.16 31.97
CA PRO A 190 -16.72 23.59 32.13
C PRO A 190 -18.22 23.97 31.95
N VAL A 191 -19.09 23.16 32.53
CA VAL A 191 -20.56 23.25 32.46
C VAL A 191 -21.07 23.08 33.88
N SER A 192 -21.87 24.05 34.35
CA SER A 192 -22.42 23.98 35.69
C SER A 192 -23.42 22.82 35.81
N ALA A 193 -23.49 22.24 37.03
CA ALA A 193 -24.49 21.19 37.31
C ALA A 193 -25.93 21.70 37.10
N GLU A 194 -26.17 22.97 37.36
CA GLU A 194 -27.49 23.62 37.15
C GLU A 194 -27.87 23.66 35.67
N LEU A 195 -26.93 23.96 34.77
CA LEU A 195 -27.17 23.95 33.33
C LEU A 195 -27.46 22.49 32.84
N ILE A 196 -26.71 21.52 33.33
CA ILE A 196 -26.93 20.13 32.97
C ILE A 196 -28.32 19.68 33.42
N GLU A 197 -28.74 20.00 34.66
CA GLU A 197 -30.07 19.64 35.16
C GLU A 197 -31.19 20.37 34.41
N ARG A 198 -30.97 21.62 34.02
CA ARG A 198 -31.90 22.37 33.17
C ARG A 198 -32.04 21.68 31.79
N ILE A 199 -30.95 21.31 31.13
CA ILE A 199 -30.99 20.60 29.85
C ILE A 199 -31.73 19.25 29.99
N LYS A 200 -31.46 18.49 31.05
CA LYS A 200 -32.15 17.24 31.32
C LYS A 200 -33.66 17.47 31.54
N HIS A 201 -34.04 18.50 32.24
CA HIS A 201 -35.45 18.78 32.49
C HIS A 201 -36.18 19.29 31.24
N ASP A 202 -35.59 20.25 30.52
CA ASP A 202 -36.28 21.00 29.46
C ASP A 202 -36.16 20.35 28.07
N LYS A 203 -35.05 19.61 27.83
CA LYS A 203 -34.70 19.09 26.47
C LYS A 203 -34.51 17.59 26.39
N HIS A 204 -34.71 16.82 27.49
CA HIS A 204 -34.51 15.36 27.49
C HIS A 204 -35.29 14.67 26.40
N ASP A 205 -36.59 14.93 26.28
CA ASP A 205 -37.47 14.24 25.30
C ASP A 205 -37.12 14.63 23.86
N ASP A 206 -36.66 15.86 23.64
CA ASP A 206 -36.19 16.32 22.33
C ASP A 206 -34.89 15.63 21.93
N ILE A 207 -33.97 15.49 22.90
CA ILE A 207 -32.70 14.76 22.71
C ILE A 207 -32.97 13.28 22.42
N VAL A 208 -33.90 12.64 23.16
CA VAL A 208 -34.28 11.24 22.90
C VAL A 208 -34.84 11.13 21.48
N LYS A 209 -35.76 12.01 21.06
CA LYS A 209 -36.27 12.02 19.69
C LYS A 209 -35.19 12.24 18.66
N ALA A 210 -34.24 13.15 18.89
CA ALA A 210 -33.12 13.42 17.99
C ALA A 210 -32.22 12.20 17.80
N LEU A 211 -31.98 11.42 18.87
CA LEU A 211 -31.10 10.25 18.84
C LEU A 211 -31.78 9.00 18.25
N PHE A 212 -33.04 8.71 18.63
CA PHE A 212 -33.70 7.45 18.32
C PHE A 212 -34.70 7.56 17.14
N VAL A 213 -34.56 8.57 16.32
CA VAL A 213 -35.34 8.73 15.07
C VAL A 213 -34.96 7.62 14.08
N GLU A 214 -35.98 7.05 13.44
CA GLU A 214 -35.75 6.27 12.21
C GLU A 214 -35.14 7.23 11.18
N LYS A 215 -33.95 6.89 10.71
CA LYS A 215 -33.15 7.81 9.92
C LYS A 215 -33.81 7.99 8.55
N ASP A 216 -34.40 9.14 8.33
CA ASP A 216 -34.71 9.62 7.00
C ASP A 216 -33.37 9.94 6.29
N LYS A 217 -33.27 9.65 5.00
CA LYS A 217 -32.02 9.74 4.23
C LYS A 217 -31.35 11.11 4.27
N ASP A 218 -32.10 12.15 4.67
CA ASP A 218 -31.71 13.54 4.56
C ASP A 218 -31.32 14.22 5.90
N THR A 219 -31.53 13.58 7.06
CA THR A 219 -31.21 14.20 8.37
C THR A 219 -30.20 13.39 9.17
N SER A 220 -29.08 14.04 9.60
CA SER A 220 -28.13 13.42 10.51
C SER A 220 -28.55 13.66 11.97
N ARG A 221 -28.27 12.68 12.86
CA ARG A 221 -28.51 12.83 14.31
C ARG A 221 -27.74 14.01 14.90
N GLY A 222 -26.51 14.24 14.41
CA GLY A 222 -25.72 15.42 14.79
C GLY A 222 -26.42 16.73 14.43
N GLU A 223 -27.06 16.80 13.26
CA GLU A 223 -27.82 17.98 12.85
C GLU A 223 -29.08 18.18 13.70
N ASN A 224 -29.78 17.11 14.05
CA ASN A 224 -30.92 17.17 14.97
C ASN A 224 -30.50 17.70 16.35
N LEU A 225 -29.36 17.25 16.87
CA LEU A 225 -28.79 17.78 18.13
C LEU A 225 -28.39 19.25 17.99
N ARG A 226 -27.83 19.66 16.84
CA ARG A 226 -27.47 21.05 16.57
C ARG A 226 -28.69 21.98 16.65
N VAL A 227 -29.82 21.57 16.06
CA VAL A 227 -31.07 22.34 16.16
C VAL A 227 -31.49 22.57 17.62
N ILE A 228 -31.33 21.56 18.48
CA ILE A 228 -31.61 21.69 19.92
C ILE A 228 -30.64 22.64 20.58
N LYS A 229 -29.33 22.56 20.25
CA LYS A 229 -28.28 23.47 20.76
C LYS A 229 -28.56 24.92 20.38
N ASP A 230 -28.84 25.19 19.11
CA ASP A 230 -29.14 26.50 18.56
C ASP A 230 -30.37 27.12 19.25
N ALA A 231 -31.46 26.35 19.38
CA ALA A 231 -32.68 26.79 20.05
C ALA A 231 -32.44 27.11 21.53
N LEU A 232 -31.69 26.28 22.24
CA LEU A 232 -31.37 26.51 23.66
C LEU A 232 -30.45 27.71 23.83
N TRP A 233 -29.50 27.93 22.91
CA TRP A 233 -28.67 29.14 22.90
C TRP A 233 -29.49 30.42 22.71
N GLU A 234 -30.43 30.44 21.77
CA GLU A 234 -31.32 31.56 21.56
C GLU A 234 -32.15 31.85 22.81
N GLU A 235 -32.67 30.83 23.48
CA GLU A 235 -33.45 30.96 24.72
C GLU A 235 -32.61 31.54 25.83
N ILE A 236 -31.46 30.96 26.15
CA ILE A 236 -30.58 31.37 27.24
C ILE A 236 -29.98 32.76 26.97
N SER A 237 -29.58 33.08 25.72
CA SER A 237 -29.04 34.38 25.37
C SER A 237 -30.05 35.53 25.51
N LYS A 238 -31.35 35.24 25.26
CA LYS A 238 -32.44 36.21 25.55
C LYS A 238 -32.61 36.46 27.07
N GLU A 239 -32.68 35.37 27.85
CA GLU A 239 -32.76 35.45 29.31
C GLU A 239 -31.60 36.24 29.92
N GLN A 240 -30.38 36.02 29.44
CA GLN A 240 -29.19 36.75 29.90
C GLN A 240 -29.24 38.22 29.55
N LYS A 241 -29.72 38.60 28.36
CA LYS A 241 -29.91 40.01 27.97
C LYS A 241 -30.98 40.70 28.83
N GLU A 242 -32.05 40.01 29.20
CA GLU A 242 -33.09 40.54 30.05
C GLU A 242 -32.66 40.70 31.52
N LYS A 243 -31.72 39.85 31.99
CA LYS A 243 -31.16 39.88 33.35
C LYS A 243 -29.94 40.80 33.54
N THR A 244 -29.63 41.71 32.62
CA THR A 244 -28.41 42.54 32.55
C THR A 244 -28.16 43.43 33.79
N ASN A 245 -28.94 43.35 34.86
CA ASN A 245 -28.81 44.11 36.10
C ASN A 245 -28.23 43.33 37.30
N LEU A 246 -27.71 42.10 37.10
CA LEU A 246 -27.13 41.31 38.19
C LEU A 246 -25.61 41.25 38.04
N GLU A 247 -24.92 42.19 38.71
CA GLU A 247 -23.46 42.15 38.89
C GLU A 247 -23.06 40.82 39.58
N GLY A 248 -22.24 39.98 38.90
CA GLY A 248 -21.59 38.84 39.50
C GLY A 248 -22.02 37.45 39.03
N GLN A 249 -22.97 37.26 38.08
CA GLN A 249 -23.23 35.98 37.46
C GLN A 249 -22.42 35.80 36.18
N GLU A 250 -21.62 34.71 36.11
CA GLU A 250 -20.94 34.32 34.86
C GLU A 250 -21.98 33.98 33.77
N SER A 251 -21.81 34.61 32.61
CA SER A 251 -22.70 34.33 31.46
C SER A 251 -22.45 32.95 30.91
N ILE A 252 -23.50 32.16 30.68
CA ILE A 252 -23.44 30.88 29.99
C ILE A 252 -23.07 31.18 28.54
N THR A 253 -22.09 30.43 28.03
CA THR A 253 -21.61 30.55 26.65
C THR A 253 -22.26 29.49 25.77
N GLU A 254 -22.30 29.73 24.45
CA GLU A 254 -22.75 28.76 23.45
C GLU A 254 -22.00 27.42 23.58
N PHE A 255 -20.67 27.48 23.79
CA PHE A 255 -19.81 26.34 24.02
C PHE A 255 -20.23 25.50 25.25
N GLN A 256 -20.65 26.12 26.35
CA GLN A 256 -21.15 25.40 27.53
C GLN A 256 -22.48 24.71 27.25
N ILE A 257 -23.32 25.29 26.40
CA ILE A 257 -24.58 24.63 25.94
C ILE A 257 -24.28 23.45 25.08
N ASP A 258 -23.36 23.57 24.12
CA ASP A 258 -22.92 22.48 23.28
C ASP A 258 -22.43 21.29 24.11
N LEU A 259 -21.52 21.55 25.05
CA LEU A 259 -21.03 20.50 25.95
C LEU A 259 -22.11 19.89 26.84
N GLY A 260 -23.03 20.68 27.32
CA GLY A 260 -24.14 20.23 28.16
C GLY A 260 -25.11 19.31 27.40
N VAL A 261 -25.49 19.72 26.19
CA VAL A 261 -26.33 18.88 25.30
C VAL A 261 -25.63 17.59 24.93
N GLU A 262 -24.34 17.67 24.56
CA GLU A 262 -23.54 16.45 24.27
C GLU A 262 -23.45 15.51 25.48
N TYR A 263 -23.25 16.05 26.68
CA TYR A 263 -23.22 15.25 27.90
C TYR A 263 -24.53 14.53 28.15
N VAL A 264 -25.67 15.25 28.02
CA VAL A 264 -27.02 14.62 28.20
C VAL A 264 -27.29 13.61 27.11
N ALA A 265 -26.99 13.92 25.85
CA ALA A 265 -27.15 13.01 24.72
C ALA A 265 -26.33 11.72 24.90
N LYS A 266 -25.08 11.84 25.34
CA LYS A 266 -24.21 10.70 25.68
C LYS A 266 -24.83 9.83 26.78
N LYS A 267 -25.36 10.45 27.85
CA LYS A 267 -26.01 9.71 28.94
C LYS A 267 -27.26 8.98 28.44
N VAL A 268 -28.10 9.62 27.67
CA VAL A 268 -29.32 9.03 27.09
C VAL A 268 -28.98 7.80 26.25
N LEU A 269 -28.01 7.91 25.33
CA LEU A 269 -27.58 6.79 24.47
C LEU A 269 -27.03 5.63 25.31
N ARG A 270 -26.13 5.93 26.25
CA ARG A 270 -25.48 4.92 27.09
C ARG A 270 -26.50 4.18 27.99
N THR A 271 -27.41 4.93 28.62
CA THR A 271 -28.48 4.34 29.45
C THR A 271 -29.38 3.40 28.62
N ALA A 272 -29.82 3.83 27.43
CA ALA A 272 -30.64 2.98 26.56
C ALA A 272 -29.91 1.69 26.13
N ALA A 273 -28.63 1.79 25.84
CA ALA A 273 -27.82 0.60 25.48
C ALA A 273 -27.59 -0.33 26.67
N MET A 274 -27.30 0.22 27.86
CA MET A 274 -26.98 -0.55 29.06
C MET A 274 -28.22 -1.21 29.69
N GLU A 275 -29.31 -0.47 29.86
CA GLU A 275 -30.49 -0.90 30.59
C GLU A 275 -31.53 -1.62 29.67
N ASP A 276 -31.79 -1.05 28.50
CA ASP A 276 -32.80 -1.55 27.58
C ASP A 276 -32.27 -2.41 26.44
N GLY A 277 -30.94 -2.47 26.26
CA GLY A 277 -30.30 -3.10 25.10
C GLY A 277 -30.68 -2.44 23.76
N LYS A 278 -31.10 -1.18 23.80
CA LYS A 278 -31.56 -0.42 22.62
C LYS A 278 -30.43 0.42 22.02
N ARG A 279 -30.34 0.36 20.70
CA ARG A 279 -29.44 1.20 19.90
C ARG A 279 -30.21 2.32 19.21
N VAL A 280 -29.49 3.36 18.81
CA VAL A 280 -30.09 4.55 18.16
C VAL A 280 -30.86 4.23 16.88
N THR A 281 -30.57 3.13 16.21
CA THR A 281 -31.24 2.63 15.01
C THR A 281 -32.29 1.58 15.29
N LYS A 282 -32.62 1.33 16.55
CA LYS A 282 -33.52 0.24 17.00
C LYS A 282 -33.00 -1.18 16.70
N ARG A 283 -31.76 -1.33 16.22
CA ARG A 283 -31.10 -2.63 16.05
C ARG A 283 -30.77 -3.26 17.40
N GLY A 284 -30.71 -4.58 17.44
CA GLY A 284 -30.15 -5.31 18.58
C GLY A 284 -28.64 -5.06 18.71
N LEU A 285 -28.06 -5.37 19.87
CA LEU A 285 -26.63 -5.10 20.15
C LEU A 285 -25.70 -5.82 19.16
N GLU A 286 -26.06 -7.00 18.71
CA GLU A 286 -25.28 -7.84 17.79
C GLU A 286 -25.79 -7.81 16.33
N GLU A 287 -26.69 -6.88 16.01
CA GLU A 287 -27.25 -6.73 14.69
C GLU A 287 -26.45 -5.73 13.85
N ILE A 288 -26.13 -6.12 12.61
CA ILE A 288 -25.42 -5.25 11.65
C ILE A 288 -26.42 -4.35 10.90
N ARG A 289 -25.92 -3.26 10.34
CA ARG A 289 -26.69 -2.37 9.44
C ARG A 289 -27.07 -3.09 8.14
N ASP A 290 -28.04 -2.54 7.42
CA ASP A 290 -28.34 -2.97 6.06
C ASP A 290 -27.11 -2.79 5.17
N LEU A 291 -26.78 -3.84 4.43
CA LEU A 291 -25.63 -3.85 3.53
C LEU A 291 -26.10 -3.87 2.08
N TYR A 292 -25.39 -3.09 1.25
CA TYR A 292 -25.56 -3.11 -0.21
C TYR A 292 -24.19 -3.14 -0.86
N ALA A 293 -24.06 -3.93 -1.94
CA ALA A 293 -22.82 -4.09 -2.67
C ALA A 293 -23.08 -4.15 -4.18
N GLU A 294 -22.25 -3.46 -4.97
CA GLU A 294 -22.34 -3.43 -6.43
C GLU A 294 -20.93 -3.34 -7.02
N ILE A 295 -20.73 -3.94 -8.20
CA ILE A 295 -19.48 -3.90 -8.94
C ILE A 295 -19.68 -3.28 -10.32
N ASP A 296 -18.58 -2.89 -11.01
CA ASP A 296 -18.60 -2.36 -12.38
C ASP A 296 -19.31 -1.02 -12.59
N LEU A 297 -19.32 -0.18 -11.57
CA LEU A 297 -19.97 1.14 -11.66
C LEU A 297 -19.28 2.08 -12.64
N LEU A 298 -17.97 1.95 -12.82
CA LEU A 298 -17.14 2.83 -13.65
C LEU A 298 -16.63 2.05 -14.89
N PRO A 299 -17.07 2.40 -16.10
CA PRO A 299 -16.83 1.57 -17.29
C PRO A 299 -15.39 1.61 -17.83
N THR A 300 -14.59 2.62 -17.46
CA THR A 300 -13.24 2.82 -18.02
C THR A 300 -12.11 2.40 -17.09
N VAL A 301 -12.42 2.06 -15.85
CA VAL A 301 -11.42 1.59 -14.86
C VAL A 301 -11.22 0.08 -14.98
N HIS A 302 -10.18 -0.45 -14.31
CA HIS A 302 -9.88 -1.88 -14.40
C HIS A 302 -10.76 -2.74 -13.47
N GLY A 303 -11.26 -2.15 -12.37
CA GLY A 303 -12.24 -2.73 -11.47
C GLY A 303 -12.81 -1.65 -10.58
N SER A 304 -14.09 -1.77 -10.23
CA SER A 304 -14.74 -0.86 -9.29
C SER A 304 -15.82 -1.58 -8.49
N ALA A 305 -15.97 -1.18 -7.22
CA ALA A 305 -17.03 -1.68 -6.36
C ALA A 305 -17.52 -0.58 -5.42
N LEU A 306 -18.81 -0.51 -5.23
CA LEU A 306 -19.49 0.26 -4.20
C LEU A 306 -19.89 -0.68 -3.07
N PHE A 307 -19.57 -0.32 -1.85
CA PHE A 307 -20.04 -1.00 -0.66
C PHE A 307 -20.69 -0.01 0.28
N CYS A 308 -21.95 -0.28 0.62
CA CYS A 308 -22.76 0.52 1.52
C CYS A 308 -23.06 -0.23 2.81
N ARG A 309 -22.92 0.46 3.93
CA ARG A 309 -23.22 -0.02 5.27
C ARG A 309 -24.12 1.02 5.95
N GLY A 310 -25.45 0.82 5.89
CA GLY A 310 -26.40 1.88 6.18
C GLY A 310 -26.10 3.10 5.30
N LEU A 311 -25.81 4.23 5.94
CA LEU A 311 -25.45 5.47 5.23
C LEU A 311 -23.98 5.60 4.88
N THR A 312 -23.09 4.77 5.41
CA THR A 312 -21.68 4.79 5.01
C THR A 312 -21.52 4.18 3.63
N GLN A 313 -20.91 4.91 2.70
CA GLN A 313 -20.66 4.50 1.32
C GLN A 313 -19.19 4.66 0.97
N SER A 314 -18.61 3.60 0.43
CA SER A 314 -17.24 3.59 -0.10
C SER A 314 -17.24 3.07 -1.52
N LEU A 315 -16.68 3.84 -2.45
CA LEU A 315 -16.43 3.45 -3.83
C LEU A 315 -14.93 3.17 -3.96
N SER A 316 -14.56 1.92 -4.20
CA SER A 316 -13.16 1.53 -4.42
C SER A 316 -12.91 1.25 -5.89
N ILE A 317 -11.75 1.71 -6.36
CA ILE A 317 -11.34 1.70 -7.77
C ILE A 317 -9.97 1.05 -7.87
N VAL A 318 -9.83 0.08 -8.76
CA VAL A 318 -8.58 -0.64 -9.02
C VAL A 318 -7.98 -0.18 -10.34
N THR A 319 -6.69 0.07 -10.32
CA THR A 319 -5.87 0.30 -11.51
C THR A 319 -4.69 -0.67 -11.49
N LEU A 320 -4.53 -1.41 -12.59
CA LEU A 320 -3.42 -2.31 -12.83
C LEU A 320 -2.39 -1.59 -13.71
N GLY A 321 -1.13 -1.69 -13.38
CA GLY A 321 -0.04 -1.07 -14.11
C GLY A 321 1.11 -2.04 -14.35
N SER A 322 2.10 -1.60 -15.15
CA SER A 322 3.33 -2.33 -15.36
C SER A 322 4.19 -2.36 -14.10
N GLN A 323 5.14 -3.28 -14.05
CA GLN A 323 6.15 -3.39 -13.00
C GLN A 323 6.93 -2.09 -12.77
N GLY A 324 7.23 -1.34 -13.86
CA GLY A 324 7.89 -0.04 -13.79
C GLY A 324 7.09 1.07 -13.08
N LYS A 325 5.85 0.79 -12.66
CA LYS A 325 5.00 1.70 -11.86
C LYS A 325 5.04 1.41 -10.35
N GLU A 326 5.86 0.47 -9.91
CA GLU A 326 6.09 0.24 -8.49
C GLU A 326 6.58 1.51 -7.79
N GLN A 327 6.12 1.68 -6.57
CA GLN A 327 6.57 2.80 -5.73
C GLN A 327 7.93 2.44 -5.13
N LEU A 328 8.95 3.21 -5.47
CA LEU A 328 10.26 3.08 -4.84
C LEU A 328 10.30 3.95 -3.58
N LEU A 329 10.66 3.34 -2.48
CA LEU A 329 10.78 3.97 -1.17
C LEU A 329 12.27 3.95 -0.76
N ASP A 330 12.79 5.11 -0.35
CA ASP A 330 14.13 5.27 0.26
C ASP A 330 13.90 5.80 1.68
N GLU A 331 13.77 4.88 2.61
CA GLU A 331 13.43 5.14 4.00
C GLU A 331 14.58 4.74 4.94
N MET A 332 14.42 5.00 6.22
CA MET A 332 15.45 4.69 7.21
C MET A 332 15.75 3.18 7.26
N GLU A 333 14.77 2.33 7.04
CA GLU A 333 14.90 0.87 7.00
C GLU A 333 15.63 0.35 5.75
N GLY A 334 15.64 1.13 4.67
CA GLY A 334 16.30 0.77 3.42
C GLY A 334 15.54 1.22 2.18
N GLU A 335 16.09 0.84 1.01
CA GLU A 335 15.40 0.97 -0.26
C GLU A 335 14.48 -0.23 -0.44
N THR A 336 13.20 0.04 -0.64
CA THR A 336 12.17 -0.98 -0.88
C THR A 336 11.30 -0.59 -2.06
N SER A 337 10.56 -1.54 -2.62
CA SER A 337 9.53 -1.26 -3.61
C SER A 337 8.18 -1.82 -3.17
N ASN A 338 7.14 -1.03 -3.40
CA ASN A 338 5.77 -1.47 -3.18
C ASN A 338 5.07 -1.62 -4.53
N ARG A 339 4.56 -2.82 -4.80
CA ARG A 339 3.73 -3.11 -5.99
C ARG A 339 2.23 -3.06 -5.71
N PHE A 340 1.82 -3.05 -4.44
CA PHE A 340 0.43 -2.93 -4.01
C PHE A 340 0.28 -1.79 -3.03
N PHE A 341 -0.55 -0.82 -3.35
CA PHE A 341 -0.85 0.33 -2.49
C PHE A 341 -2.33 0.65 -2.47
N HIS A 342 -2.80 1.05 -1.29
CA HIS A 342 -4.18 1.36 -1.00
C HIS A 342 -4.31 2.80 -0.50
N HIS A 343 -4.89 3.67 -1.31
CA HIS A 343 -5.14 5.06 -0.99
C HIS A 343 -6.60 5.25 -0.53
N TYR A 344 -6.78 6.07 0.49
CA TYR A 344 -8.07 6.34 1.09
C TYR A 344 -8.32 7.85 1.12
N ASN A 345 -9.44 8.29 0.58
CA ASN A 345 -9.84 9.68 0.50
C ASN A 345 -11.17 9.90 1.23
N MET A 346 -11.18 10.87 2.15
CA MET A 346 -12.37 11.25 2.92
C MET A 346 -12.60 12.75 2.82
N PRO A 347 -13.15 13.24 1.69
CA PRO A 347 -13.37 14.66 1.49
C PRO A 347 -14.43 15.22 2.45
N PRO A 348 -14.45 16.53 2.75
CA PRO A 348 -15.38 17.16 3.70
C PRO A 348 -16.84 16.86 3.43
N PHE A 349 -17.26 16.78 2.17
CA PHE A 349 -18.65 16.47 1.82
C PHE A 349 -19.11 15.10 2.30
N SER A 350 -18.18 14.14 2.53
CA SER A 350 -18.51 12.81 3.02
C SER A 350 -19.08 12.83 4.45
N THR A 351 -18.77 13.84 5.22
CA THR A 351 -19.33 14.11 6.57
C THR A 351 -20.45 15.15 6.55
N GLY A 352 -20.84 15.66 5.38
CA GLY A 352 -21.84 16.70 5.22
C GLY A 352 -21.30 18.12 5.46
N GLU A 353 -19.99 18.28 5.49
CA GLU A 353 -19.33 19.56 5.75
C GLU A 353 -18.97 20.31 4.47
N ALA A 354 -19.18 21.61 4.42
CA ALA A 354 -18.68 22.52 3.39
C ALA A 354 -17.26 23.01 3.77
N GLY A 355 -16.34 22.06 3.98
CA GLY A 355 -14.96 22.34 4.39
C GLY A 355 -14.02 22.62 3.21
N ARG A 356 -12.80 23.06 3.52
CA ARG A 356 -11.76 23.25 2.52
C ARG A 356 -11.28 21.89 1.99
N TYR A 357 -11.34 21.68 0.68
CA TYR A 357 -10.80 20.49 0.05
C TYR A 357 -9.27 20.47 0.15
N SER A 358 -8.71 19.38 0.68
CA SER A 358 -7.25 19.15 0.73
C SER A 358 -6.84 18.17 -0.34
N TYR A 359 -5.79 18.50 -1.08
CA TYR A 359 -5.18 17.57 -2.08
C TYR A 359 -4.12 16.64 -1.45
N LYS A 360 -3.77 16.89 -0.18
CA LYS A 360 -2.87 16.02 0.58
C LYS A 360 -3.70 15.24 1.59
N PRO A 361 -3.49 13.93 1.73
CA PRO A 361 -4.17 13.15 2.74
C PRO A 361 -3.77 13.61 4.14
N GLY A 362 -4.73 13.69 5.03
CA GLY A 362 -4.49 13.90 6.45
C GLY A 362 -4.02 12.63 7.15
N ARG A 363 -3.55 12.75 8.37
CA ARG A 363 -3.09 11.60 9.18
C ARG A 363 -4.17 10.53 9.37
N ARG A 364 -5.45 10.92 9.46
CA ARG A 364 -6.57 9.98 9.55
C ARG A 364 -6.73 9.18 8.26
N GLU A 365 -6.62 9.82 7.11
CA GLU A 365 -6.75 9.18 5.80
C GLU A 365 -5.61 8.19 5.57
N ILE A 366 -4.37 8.54 5.94
CA ILE A 366 -3.21 7.65 5.89
C ILE A 366 -3.44 6.43 6.80
N GLY A 367 -3.85 6.62 8.05
CA GLY A 367 -4.13 5.51 8.97
C GLY A 367 -5.27 4.59 8.51
N HIS A 368 -6.34 5.14 7.89
CA HIS A 368 -7.42 4.34 7.31
C HIS A 368 -7.00 3.63 6.01
N GLY A 369 -6.08 4.23 5.24
CA GLY A 369 -5.44 3.57 4.09
C GLY A 369 -4.59 2.38 4.52
N ALA A 370 -3.81 2.57 5.58
CA ALA A 370 -2.91 1.54 6.12
C ALA A 370 -3.65 0.28 6.61
N ILE A 371 -4.81 0.43 7.30
CA ILE A 371 -5.58 -0.76 7.70
C ILE A 371 -6.13 -1.51 6.48
N GLY A 372 -6.59 -0.81 5.43
CA GLY A 372 -7.02 -1.43 4.18
C GLY A 372 -5.87 -2.14 3.46
N LEU A 373 -4.69 -1.53 3.41
CA LEU A 373 -3.46 -2.14 2.89
C LEU A 373 -3.12 -3.42 3.65
N ASN A 374 -3.02 -3.35 4.97
CA ASN A 374 -2.70 -4.49 5.84
C ASN A 374 -3.71 -5.62 5.73
N ALA A 375 -5.00 -5.28 5.57
CA ALA A 375 -6.08 -6.25 5.41
C ALA A 375 -5.94 -7.07 4.12
N LEU A 376 -5.45 -6.46 3.03
CA LEU A 376 -5.49 -7.02 1.69
C LEU A 376 -4.14 -7.54 1.18
N LYS A 377 -3.00 -6.96 1.62
CA LYS A 377 -1.67 -7.25 1.05
C LYS A 377 -1.32 -8.73 1.01
N ASN A 378 -1.71 -9.50 2.02
CA ASN A 378 -1.42 -10.93 2.12
C ASN A 378 -2.39 -11.82 1.31
N MET A 379 -3.46 -11.23 0.78
CA MET A 379 -4.44 -11.89 -0.09
C MET A 379 -4.14 -11.66 -1.58
N ILE A 380 -3.24 -10.74 -1.90
CA ILE A 380 -2.77 -10.48 -3.27
C ILE A 380 -1.81 -11.61 -3.69
N PRO A 381 -1.91 -12.13 -4.93
CA PRO A 381 -1.01 -13.17 -5.44
C PRO A 381 0.44 -12.67 -5.51
N SER A 382 1.40 -13.58 -5.62
CA SER A 382 2.82 -13.23 -5.82
C SER A 382 3.04 -12.48 -7.13
N GLN A 383 4.20 -11.85 -7.27
CA GLN A 383 4.55 -11.11 -8.51
C GLN A 383 4.79 -12.05 -9.69
N GLU A 384 5.22 -13.28 -9.42
CA GLU A 384 5.37 -14.32 -10.44
C GLU A 384 4.02 -14.78 -10.99
N GLU A 385 3.00 -14.90 -10.12
CA GLU A 385 1.65 -15.32 -10.49
C GLU A 385 0.86 -14.19 -11.15
N PHE A 386 1.05 -12.94 -10.69
CA PHE A 386 0.33 -11.77 -11.17
C PHE A 386 1.26 -10.57 -11.29
N PRO A 387 1.95 -10.38 -12.43
CA PRO A 387 3.06 -9.43 -12.60
C PRO A 387 2.60 -7.98 -12.82
N TYR A 388 1.65 -7.52 -12.03
CA TYR A 388 1.13 -6.16 -12.08
C TYR A 388 1.48 -5.38 -10.84
N THR A 389 1.71 -4.09 -11.01
CA THR A 389 1.56 -3.10 -9.95
C THR A 389 0.07 -2.80 -9.78
N ILE A 390 -0.42 -2.85 -8.55
CA ILE A 390 -1.83 -2.74 -8.23
C ILE A 390 -2.06 -1.51 -7.36
N ARG A 391 -2.86 -0.58 -7.84
CA ARG A 391 -3.31 0.58 -7.07
C ARG A 391 -4.79 0.48 -6.77
N VAL A 392 -5.15 0.57 -5.49
CA VAL A 392 -6.54 0.72 -5.05
C VAL A 392 -6.73 2.12 -4.50
N VAL A 393 -7.82 2.76 -4.88
CA VAL A 393 -8.24 4.05 -4.32
C VAL A 393 -9.65 3.90 -3.80
N SER A 394 -9.85 4.19 -2.51
CA SER A 394 -11.17 4.19 -1.87
C SER A 394 -11.65 5.61 -1.65
N GLU A 395 -12.72 5.99 -2.35
CA GLU A 395 -13.40 7.27 -2.22
C GLU A 395 -14.59 7.13 -1.27
N ILE A 396 -14.56 7.86 -0.16
CA ILE A 396 -15.68 7.87 0.79
C ILE A 396 -16.71 8.88 0.32
N LEU A 397 -17.87 8.40 -0.09
CA LEU A 397 -18.96 9.23 -0.60
C LEU A 397 -19.81 9.79 0.53
N THR A 398 -20.11 8.97 1.55
CA THR A 398 -20.79 9.37 2.77
C THR A 398 -20.25 8.61 3.97
N SER A 399 -20.25 9.23 5.15
CA SER A 399 -19.71 8.67 6.39
C SER A 399 -20.72 8.69 7.52
N ASN A 400 -20.99 7.51 8.09
CA ASN A 400 -21.70 7.34 9.36
C ASN A 400 -21.04 6.22 10.20
N GLY A 401 -19.74 6.34 10.43
CA GLY A 401 -18.93 5.36 11.16
C GLY A 401 -18.49 4.16 10.32
N SER A 402 -17.38 3.54 10.72
CA SER A 402 -16.76 2.35 10.13
C SER A 402 -16.44 2.49 8.62
N THR A 403 -16.01 3.67 8.18
CA THR A 403 -15.68 3.95 6.77
C THR A 403 -14.52 3.11 6.26
N SER A 404 -13.46 2.89 7.06
CA SER A 404 -12.31 2.04 6.70
C SER A 404 -12.73 0.58 6.48
N MET A 405 -13.71 0.08 7.25
CA MET A 405 -14.25 -1.27 7.08
C MET A 405 -15.09 -1.39 5.79
N ALA A 406 -15.85 -0.36 5.46
CA ALA A 406 -16.54 -0.28 4.18
C ALA A 406 -15.55 -0.20 3.00
N ALA A 407 -14.48 0.59 3.14
CA ALA A 407 -13.41 0.70 2.14
C ALA A 407 -12.69 -0.64 1.91
N THR A 408 -12.39 -1.39 2.97
CA THR A 408 -11.79 -2.73 2.85
C THR A 408 -12.72 -3.70 2.10
N CYS A 409 -14.02 -3.73 2.41
CA CYS A 409 -15.00 -4.55 1.69
C CYS A 409 -15.10 -4.17 0.21
N ALA A 410 -15.24 -2.87 -0.09
CA ALA A 410 -15.30 -2.38 -1.46
C ALA A 410 -14.00 -2.68 -2.24
N SER A 411 -12.83 -2.50 -1.60
CA SER A 411 -11.53 -2.79 -2.21
C SER A 411 -11.35 -4.27 -2.52
N SER A 412 -11.74 -5.16 -1.60
CA SER A 412 -11.73 -6.61 -1.84
C SER A 412 -12.57 -6.98 -3.07
N MET A 413 -13.79 -6.45 -3.16
CA MET A 413 -14.69 -6.71 -4.29
C MET A 413 -14.17 -6.09 -5.60
N ALA A 414 -13.61 -4.88 -5.54
CA ALA A 414 -13.05 -4.20 -6.72
C ALA A 414 -11.82 -4.94 -7.29
N LEU A 415 -10.97 -5.50 -6.42
CA LEU A 415 -9.83 -6.35 -6.80
C LEU A 415 -10.32 -7.63 -7.50
N MET A 416 -11.32 -8.30 -6.94
CA MET A 416 -11.92 -9.49 -7.54
C MET A 416 -12.59 -9.16 -8.89
N ALA A 417 -13.28 -8.02 -8.99
CA ALA A 417 -13.90 -7.55 -10.23
C ALA A 417 -12.86 -7.15 -11.30
N ALA A 418 -11.67 -6.71 -10.89
CA ALA A 418 -10.56 -6.43 -11.79
C ALA A 418 -9.89 -7.69 -12.35
N GLY A 419 -10.20 -8.87 -11.83
CA GLY A 419 -9.55 -10.13 -12.20
C GLY A 419 -8.23 -10.38 -11.46
N VAL A 420 -7.98 -9.69 -10.35
CA VAL A 420 -6.85 -10.00 -9.47
C VAL A 420 -7.14 -11.33 -8.76
N PRO A 421 -6.32 -12.38 -8.93
CA PRO A 421 -6.58 -13.70 -8.36
C PRO A 421 -6.28 -13.72 -6.85
N MET A 422 -7.11 -13.00 -6.08
CA MET A 422 -7.03 -12.97 -4.62
C MET A 422 -7.27 -14.36 -4.04
N LYS A 423 -6.57 -14.70 -2.96
CA LYS A 423 -6.73 -15.99 -2.26
C LYS A 423 -8.15 -16.16 -1.71
N GLU A 424 -8.69 -15.13 -1.08
CA GLU A 424 -10.03 -15.11 -0.48
C GLU A 424 -10.56 -13.67 -0.43
N ALA A 425 -11.88 -13.53 -0.36
CA ALA A 425 -12.54 -12.25 -0.10
C ALA A 425 -12.27 -11.80 1.33
N VAL A 426 -12.03 -10.50 1.52
CA VAL A 426 -11.76 -9.87 2.82
C VAL A 426 -12.91 -8.94 3.19
N ALA A 427 -13.49 -9.15 4.36
CA ALA A 427 -14.49 -8.25 4.94
C ALA A 427 -13.95 -7.56 6.19
N GLY A 428 -14.46 -6.37 6.48
CA GLY A 428 -14.16 -5.61 7.69
C GLY A 428 -15.41 -5.34 8.52
N ILE A 429 -15.25 -5.32 9.85
CA ILE A 429 -16.32 -5.03 10.82
C ILE A 429 -15.76 -4.25 12.00
N GLY A 430 -16.58 -3.37 12.58
CA GLY A 430 -16.29 -2.65 13.81
C GLY A 430 -17.10 -3.17 14.99
N VAL A 431 -16.49 -3.24 16.16
CA VAL A 431 -17.15 -3.56 17.44
C VAL A 431 -16.92 -2.42 18.41
N GLY A 432 -18.00 -1.88 18.97
CA GLY A 432 -17.96 -0.86 20.00
C GLY A 432 -18.12 -1.43 21.40
N LEU A 433 -17.83 -0.60 22.38
CA LEU A 433 -18.00 -0.90 23.80
C LEU A 433 -18.71 0.27 24.50
N ILE A 434 -19.68 -0.05 25.34
CA ILE A 434 -20.25 0.85 26.31
C ILE A 434 -20.11 0.21 27.69
N THR A 435 -19.46 0.92 28.62
CA THR A 435 -19.26 0.48 30.00
C THR A 435 -20.19 1.22 30.94
N ASN A 436 -20.52 0.63 32.06
CA ASN A 436 -21.19 1.33 33.17
C ASN A 436 -20.16 2.24 33.87
N ASP A 437 -20.50 3.51 34.05
CA ASP A 437 -19.61 4.52 34.65
C ASP A 437 -19.17 4.18 36.08
N GLN A 438 -19.95 3.34 36.79
CA GLN A 438 -19.67 2.94 38.19
C GLN A 438 -19.04 1.56 38.29
N ASN A 439 -19.23 0.71 37.29
CA ASN A 439 -18.73 -0.67 37.29
C ASN A 439 -18.35 -1.08 35.86
N GLU A 440 -17.07 -1.01 35.51
CA GLU A 440 -16.58 -1.37 34.19
C GLU A 440 -16.78 -2.84 33.80
N ASP A 441 -17.07 -3.74 34.77
CA ASP A 441 -17.39 -5.13 34.50
C ASP A 441 -18.83 -5.33 34.01
N ASP A 442 -19.68 -4.30 34.18
CA ASP A 442 -20.99 -4.22 33.52
C ASP A 442 -20.85 -3.42 32.22
N TYR A 443 -20.88 -4.10 31.11
CA TYR A 443 -20.65 -3.50 29.78
C TYR A 443 -21.54 -4.14 28.70
N ARG A 444 -21.64 -3.47 27.57
CA ARG A 444 -22.27 -3.99 26.36
C ARG A 444 -21.30 -3.83 25.17
N LEU A 445 -21.19 -4.91 24.39
CA LEU A 445 -20.52 -4.88 23.10
C LEU A 445 -21.57 -4.59 22.01
N LEU A 446 -21.22 -3.72 21.08
CA LEU A 446 -22.05 -3.27 19.96
C LEU A 446 -21.43 -3.71 18.65
N LEU A 447 -22.09 -4.57 17.89
CA LEU A 447 -21.62 -4.98 16.58
C LEU A 447 -21.99 -3.93 15.53
N ASP A 448 -21.05 -3.56 14.65
CA ASP A 448 -21.25 -2.62 13.54
C ASP A 448 -21.76 -1.25 13.99
N ILE A 449 -20.90 -0.51 14.68
CA ILE A 449 -21.22 0.81 15.26
C ILE A 449 -21.38 1.91 14.20
N GLU A 450 -22.31 2.81 14.47
CA GLU A 450 -22.48 4.09 13.76
C GLU A 450 -21.58 5.19 14.31
N GLY A 451 -21.49 6.31 13.56
CA GLY A 451 -20.65 7.43 13.96
C GLY A 451 -20.95 7.98 15.35
N ILE A 452 -22.24 8.10 15.73
CA ILE A 452 -22.64 8.60 17.05
C ILE A 452 -22.39 7.54 18.16
N GLU A 453 -22.46 6.25 17.83
CA GLU A 453 -22.12 5.18 18.76
C GLU A 453 -20.62 5.06 18.98
N ASP A 454 -19.80 5.32 17.94
CA ASP A 454 -18.36 5.51 18.10
C ASP A 454 -18.09 6.75 18.96
N PHE A 455 -18.67 7.90 18.64
CA PHE A 455 -18.40 9.16 19.33
C PHE A 455 -18.70 9.09 20.84
N TYR A 456 -19.83 8.49 21.24
CA TYR A 456 -20.24 8.35 22.65
C TYR A 456 -19.81 7.04 23.32
N GLY A 457 -19.32 6.09 22.56
CA GLY A 457 -18.80 4.81 23.04
C GLY A 457 -17.40 4.93 23.63
N ASP A 458 -16.91 3.80 24.14
CA ASP A 458 -15.66 3.67 24.85
C ASP A 458 -14.54 3.00 24.05
N MET A 459 -14.89 2.33 22.92
CA MET A 459 -13.97 1.56 22.09
C MET A 459 -14.43 1.57 20.64
N ASP A 460 -13.47 1.61 19.71
CA ASP A 460 -13.62 1.27 18.30
C ASP A 460 -12.64 0.16 17.95
N PHE A 461 -13.16 -1.06 17.82
CA PHE A 461 -12.38 -2.26 17.56
C PHE A 461 -12.67 -2.79 16.16
N LYS A 462 -11.75 -2.54 15.24
CA LYS A 462 -11.86 -2.89 13.82
C LYS A 462 -11.10 -4.18 13.55
N VAL A 463 -11.79 -5.15 12.98
CA VAL A 463 -11.22 -6.45 12.58
C VAL A 463 -11.56 -6.72 11.13
N THR A 464 -10.55 -7.02 10.34
CA THR A 464 -10.70 -7.49 8.97
C THR A 464 -10.30 -8.96 8.87
N GLY A 465 -10.85 -9.66 7.89
CA GLY A 465 -10.48 -11.04 7.66
C GLY A 465 -11.30 -11.73 6.58
N THR A 466 -10.87 -12.93 6.28
CA THR A 466 -11.56 -13.87 5.37
C THR A 466 -12.48 -14.79 6.17
N LYS A 467 -13.04 -15.78 5.52
CA LYS A 467 -13.76 -16.87 6.21
C LYS A 467 -12.86 -17.73 7.10
N ASN A 468 -11.54 -17.72 6.84
CA ASN A 468 -10.56 -18.60 7.50
C ASN A 468 -9.91 -17.94 8.73
N GLY A 469 -9.87 -16.61 8.81
CA GLY A 469 -9.22 -15.92 9.92
C GLY A 469 -9.03 -14.43 9.71
N VAL A 470 -8.34 -13.81 10.65
CA VAL A 470 -8.05 -12.37 10.71
C VAL A 470 -6.95 -12.01 9.71
N THR A 471 -7.09 -10.84 9.07
CA THR A 471 -6.06 -10.27 8.16
C THR A 471 -5.48 -8.95 8.64
N ALA A 472 -6.24 -8.11 9.36
CA ALA A 472 -5.69 -6.95 10.07
C ALA A 472 -6.59 -6.53 11.24
N ILE A 473 -6.01 -5.79 12.17
CA ILE A 473 -6.68 -5.24 13.33
C ILE A 473 -6.26 -3.79 13.51
N GLN A 474 -7.22 -2.95 13.91
CA GLN A 474 -6.98 -1.65 14.50
C GLN A 474 -7.92 -1.46 15.68
N TYR A 475 -7.34 -1.29 16.86
CA TYR A 475 -8.06 -1.10 18.10
C TYR A 475 -7.70 0.24 18.73
N GLU A 476 -8.72 1.04 18.97
CA GLU A 476 -8.64 2.34 19.65
C GLU A 476 -9.62 2.35 20.83
N ASN A 477 -9.24 2.99 21.94
CA ASN A 477 -10.14 3.14 23.09
C ASN A 477 -10.09 4.53 23.70
N LYS A 478 -11.16 4.89 24.43
CA LYS A 478 -11.34 6.16 25.11
C LYS A 478 -11.29 6.02 26.64
N LEU A 479 -11.05 4.79 27.12
CA LEU A 479 -10.84 4.44 28.52
C LEU A 479 -9.34 4.36 28.83
N ARG A 480 -8.98 4.14 30.08
CA ARG A 480 -7.61 3.82 30.49
C ARG A 480 -7.32 2.33 30.19
N GLY A 481 -7.46 1.97 28.92
CA GLY A 481 -7.36 0.59 28.46
C GLY A 481 -8.60 -0.27 28.74
N VAL A 482 -8.72 -1.36 27.99
CA VAL A 482 -9.79 -2.35 28.10
C VAL A 482 -9.21 -3.68 28.53
N LYS A 483 -9.90 -4.38 29.44
CA LYS A 483 -9.48 -5.70 29.95
C LYS A 483 -9.39 -6.72 28.82
N LEU A 484 -8.39 -7.61 28.89
CA LEU A 484 -8.15 -8.65 27.87
C LEU A 484 -9.40 -9.50 27.60
N GLU A 485 -10.13 -9.88 28.65
CA GLU A 485 -11.32 -10.72 28.52
C GLU A 485 -12.45 -10.05 27.72
N VAL A 486 -12.55 -8.72 27.76
CA VAL A 486 -13.51 -7.95 26.96
C VAL A 486 -13.10 -7.98 25.50
N LEU A 487 -11.81 -7.79 25.20
CA LEU A 487 -11.27 -7.84 23.84
C LEU A 487 -11.40 -9.23 23.23
N LYS A 488 -11.12 -10.29 23.97
CA LYS A 488 -11.33 -11.68 23.52
C LYS A 488 -12.79 -11.91 23.11
N LYS A 489 -13.76 -11.39 23.87
CA LYS A 489 -15.19 -11.45 23.49
C LYS A 489 -15.49 -10.59 22.26
N ALA A 490 -14.88 -9.42 22.15
CA ALA A 490 -15.04 -8.55 20.98
C ALA A 490 -14.52 -9.23 19.70
N PHE A 491 -13.43 -10.00 19.75
CA PHE A 491 -12.96 -10.82 18.64
C PHE A 491 -14.03 -11.83 18.17
N ARG A 492 -14.66 -12.56 19.09
CA ARG A 492 -15.70 -13.53 18.74
C ARG A 492 -16.92 -12.86 18.11
N LEU A 493 -17.28 -11.67 18.62
CA LEU A 493 -18.37 -10.88 18.06
C LEU A 493 -18.01 -10.34 16.67
N ALA A 494 -16.78 -9.87 16.48
CA ALA A 494 -16.26 -9.42 15.18
C ALA A 494 -16.26 -10.57 14.17
N GLN A 495 -15.85 -11.78 14.54
CA GLN A 495 -15.90 -12.97 13.69
C GLN A 495 -17.33 -13.23 13.18
N LYS A 496 -18.32 -13.21 14.10
CA LYS A 496 -19.73 -13.40 13.75
C LYS A 496 -20.21 -12.35 12.73
N GLY A 497 -19.89 -11.06 12.96
CA GLY A 497 -20.28 -9.98 12.06
C GLY A 497 -19.56 -10.05 10.70
N ARG A 498 -18.27 -10.39 10.71
CA ARG A 498 -17.48 -10.56 9.49
C ARG A 498 -18.08 -11.61 8.55
N MET A 499 -18.53 -12.74 9.09
CA MET A 499 -19.16 -13.79 8.29
C MET A 499 -20.46 -13.31 7.65
N GLN A 500 -21.26 -12.49 8.34
CA GLN A 500 -22.47 -11.90 7.76
C GLN A 500 -22.14 -10.92 6.62
N VAL A 501 -21.09 -10.11 6.77
CA VAL A 501 -20.63 -9.19 5.72
C VAL A 501 -20.15 -9.97 4.50
N LEU A 502 -19.32 -11.00 4.69
CA LEU A 502 -18.85 -11.88 3.60
C LEU A 502 -20.01 -12.52 2.84
N GLU A 503 -21.08 -12.92 3.51
CA GLU A 503 -22.25 -13.49 2.85
C GLU A 503 -22.88 -12.51 1.84
N VAL A 504 -22.97 -11.22 2.18
CA VAL A 504 -23.51 -10.19 1.28
C VAL A 504 -22.54 -9.91 0.13
N MET A 505 -21.24 -9.78 0.41
CA MET A 505 -20.22 -9.61 -0.63
C MET A 505 -20.23 -10.76 -1.64
N ASN A 506 -20.31 -12.00 -1.16
CA ASN A 506 -20.31 -13.21 -1.99
C ASN A 506 -21.56 -13.35 -2.87
N LYS A 507 -22.67 -12.72 -2.52
CA LYS A 507 -23.87 -12.64 -3.40
C LYS A 507 -23.60 -11.75 -4.62
N THR A 508 -22.73 -10.77 -4.51
CA THR A 508 -22.36 -9.84 -5.60
C THR A 508 -21.19 -10.39 -6.42
N ILE A 509 -20.12 -10.82 -5.75
CA ILE A 509 -18.97 -11.46 -6.37
C ILE A 509 -18.37 -12.48 -5.39
N SER A 510 -18.39 -13.77 -5.74
CA SER A 510 -17.95 -14.87 -4.87
C SER A 510 -16.52 -15.35 -5.17
N THR A 511 -16.03 -15.12 -6.38
CA THR A 511 -14.70 -15.49 -6.84
C THR A 511 -14.12 -14.39 -7.71
N PRO A 512 -12.80 -14.21 -7.74
CA PRO A 512 -12.16 -13.33 -8.71
C PRO A 512 -12.56 -13.69 -10.15
N ARG A 513 -12.68 -12.70 -11.01
CA ARG A 513 -12.92 -12.93 -12.44
C ARG A 513 -11.70 -13.63 -13.04
N GLU A 514 -11.96 -14.56 -13.96
CA GLU A 514 -10.90 -15.26 -14.69
C GLU A 514 -10.20 -14.36 -15.71
N GLU A 515 -10.97 -13.43 -16.31
CA GLU A 515 -10.47 -12.48 -17.30
C GLU A 515 -10.30 -11.09 -16.68
N LEU A 516 -9.23 -10.42 -17.05
CA LEU A 516 -9.02 -9.01 -16.71
C LEU A 516 -10.04 -8.12 -17.42
N SER A 517 -10.27 -6.94 -16.88
CA SER A 517 -11.02 -5.89 -17.57
C SER A 517 -10.44 -5.64 -18.97
N PRO A 518 -11.28 -5.44 -20.00
CA PRO A 518 -10.81 -5.08 -21.34
C PRO A 518 -9.94 -3.82 -21.39
N ASN A 519 -10.07 -2.97 -20.37
CA ASN A 519 -9.28 -1.74 -20.22
C ASN A 519 -7.95 -1.95 -19.50
N ALA A 520 -7.75 -3.11 -18.87
CA ALA A 520 -6.51 -3.42 -18.19
C ALA A 520 -5.37 -3.69 -19.18
N PRO A 521 -4.13 -3.29 -18.87
CA PRO A 521 -2.99 -3.61 -19.72
C PRO A 521 -2.75 -5.12 -19.74
N ILE A 522 -2.28 -5.62 -20.88
CA ILE A 522 -1.89 -7.03 -21.04
C ILE A 522 -0.40 -7.15 -20.74
N VAL A 523 -0.04 -8.12 -19.92
CA VAL A 523 1.36 -8.43 -19.58
C VAL A 523 1.71 -9.81 -20.12
N ASP A 524 2.86 -9.90 -20.81
CA ASP A 524 3.46 -11.15 -21.24
C ASP A 524 4.98 -11.09 -21.07
N SER A 525 5.66 -12.21 -21.09
CA SER A 525 7.11 -12.25 -20.93
C SER A 525 7.79 -13.10 -21.97
N VAL A 526 9.03 -12.71 -22.30
CA VAL A 526 9.93 -13.47 -23.17
C VAL A 526 11.24 -13.65 -22.42
N THR A 527 11.76 -14.87 -22.40
CA THR A 527 13.07 -15.12 -21.81
C THR A 527 14.14 -15.04 -22.89
N ILE A 528 15.16 -14.24 -22.65
CA ILE A 528 16.34 -14.09 -23.52
C ILE A 528 17.60 -14.55 -22.80
N LYS A 529 18.68 -14.79 -23.53
CA LYS A 529 19.98 -15.09 -22.91
C LYS A 529 20.53 -13.83 -22.22
N GLN A 530 21.16 -14.00 -21.06
CA GLN A 530 21.76 -12.89 -20.30
C GLN A 530 22.74 -12.08 -21.16
N ASP A 531 23.54 -12.74 -21.99
CA ASP A 531 24.49 -12.08 -22.90
C ASP A 531 23.79 -11.18 -23.95
N SER A 532 22.51 -11.42 -24.20
CA SER A 532 21.70 -10.65 -25.16
C SER A 532 21.03 -9.41 -24.54
N ILE A 533 21.05 -9.26 -23.21
CA ILE A 533 20.45 -8.12 -22.51
C ILE A 533 21.07 -6.79 -23.01
N GLY A 534 22.40 -6.74 -23.10
CA GLY A 534 23.11 -5.55 -23.59
C GLY A 534 22.74 -5.16 -25.01
N MET A 535 22.44 -6.15 -25.87
CA MET A 535 22.01 -5.93 -27.26
C MET A 535 20.59 -5.39 -27.34
N LEU A 536 19.68 -5.94 -26.54
CA LEU A 536 18.30 -5.46 -26.46
C LEU A 536 18.23 -4.02 -25.95
N ILE A 537 18.99 -3.71 -24.91
CA ILE A 537 19.05 -2.35 -24.36
C ILE A 537 19.73 -1.39 -25.37
N GLY A 538 20.82 -1.81 -25.99
CA GLY A 538 21.63 -1.01 -26.93
C GLY A 538 22.44 0.09 -26.26
N PRO A 539 23.33 0.77 -27.00
CA PRO A 539 24.17 1.85 -26.48
C PRO A 539 23.33 2.99 -25.88
N GLY A 540 23.48 3.24 -24.55
CA GLY A 540 22.72 4.27 -23.84
C GLY A 540 21.20 4.05 -23.82
N GLY A 541 20.75 2.81 -24.00
CA GLY A 541 19.34 2.45 -24.03
C GLY A 541 18.63 2.78 -25.34
N LYS A 542 19.38 2.97 -26.44
CA LYS A 542 18.82 3.41 -27.73
C LYS A 542 17.83 2.41 -28.31
N ASN A 543 18.17 1.11 -28.30
CA ASN A 543 17.33 0.10 -28.94
C ASN A 543 16.01 -0.06 -28.21
N ILE A 544 16.06 -0.19 -26.88
CA ILE A 544 14.82 -0.34 -26.08
C ILE A 544 13.93 0.90 -26.18
N LYS A 545 14.51 2.11 -26.19
CA LYS A 545 13.76 3.36 -26.38
C LYS A 545 13.10 3.44 -27.75
N ASP A 546 13.75 2.96 -28.80
CA ASP A 546 13.18 2.92 -30.15
C ASP A 546 12.00 1.92 -30.22
N ILE A 547 12.15 0.74 -29.65
CA ILE A 547 11.09 -0.27 -29.58
C ILE A 547 9.87 0.30 -28.85
N VAL A 548 10.08 0.88 -27.68
CA VAL A 548 9.04 1.51 -26.86
C VAL A 548 8.37 2.67 -27.60
N ALA A 549 9.12 3.55 -28.26
CA ALA A 549 8.56 4.68 -29.03
C ALA A 549 7.69 4.20 -30.19
N ARG A 550 8.16 3.21 -30.96
CA ARG A 550 7.42 2.65 -32.10
C ARG A 550 6.16 1.91 -31.67
N SER A 551 6.16 1.31 -30.49
CA SER A 551 4.97 0.62 -29.97
C SER A 551 3.75 1.54 -29.78
N ALA A 552 3.98 2.85 -29.62
CA ALA A 552 2.91 3.84 -29.46
C ALA A 552 1.96 3.92 -30.69
N GLU A 553 2.39 3.45 -31.87
CA GLU A 553 1.55 3.41 -33.07
C GLU A 553 0.45 2.33 -32.99
N TYR A 554 0.61 1.35 -32.09
CA TYR A 554 -0.26 0.17 -31.95
C TYR A 554 -1.11 0.18 -30.68
N GLY A 555 -1.02 1.21 -29.86
CA GLY A 555 -1.75 1.28 -28.58
C GLY A 555 -2.14 2.69 -28.16
N LEU A 556 -2.84 2.80 -27.05
CA LEU A 556 -3.24 4.09 -26.45
C LEU A 556 -2.04 4.90 -25.89
N SER A 557 -0.96 4.20 -25.55
CA SER A 557 0.31 4.77 -25.08
C SER A 557 1.45 3.84 -25.50
N SER A 558 2.69 4.23 -25.29
CA SER A 558 3.84 3.35 -25.48
C SER A 558 3.73 2.13 -24.55
N ALA A 559 4.15 0.96 -25.05
CA ALA A 559 4.32 -0.23 -24.22
C ALA A 559 5.42 0.01 -23.16
N ASP A 560 5.35 -0.70 -22.05
CA ASP A 560 6.43 -0.74 -21.07
C ASP A 560 7.19 -2.07 -21.20
N VAL A 561 8.53 -2.01 -21.20
CA VAL A 561 9.39 -3.17 -21.37
C VAL A 561 10.41 -3.17 -20.24
N ASN A 562 10.27 -4.13 -19.34
CA ASN A 562 11.15 -4.31 -18.19
C ASN A 562 12.02 -5.55 -18.40
N ILE A 563 13.32 -5.46 -18.06
CA ILE A 563 14.30 -6.52 -18.26
C ILE A 563 14.98 -6.77 -16.92
N ASP A 564 14.93 -7.98 -16.42
CA ASP A 564 15.66 -8.37 -15.23
C ASP A 564 17.03 -8.99 -15.56
N ASP A 565 17.87 -9.13 -14.53
CA ASP A 565 19.22 -9.68 -14.67
C ASP A 565 19.24 -11.18 -15.07
N SER A 566 18.11 -11.89 -14.94
CA SER A 566 17.97 -13.28 -15.39
C SER A 566 17.74 -13.42 -16.89
N GLY A 567 17.40 -12.31 -17.56
CA GLY A 567 17.02 -12.27 -18.97
C GLY A 567 15.52 -12.44 -19.21
N LYS A 568 14.68 -12.34 -18.20
CA LYS A 568 13.23 -12.27 -18.37
C LYS A 568 12.85 -10.85 -18.79
N VAL A 569 12.26 -10.72 -19.96
CA VAL A 569 11.75 -9.47 -20.53
C VAL A 569 10.24 -9.45 -20.35
N THR A 570 9.74 -8.60 -19.48
CA THR A 570 8.31 -8.40 -19.22
C THR A 570 7.81 -7.24 -20.07
N ILE A 571 6.81 -7.50 -20.90
CA ILE A 571 6.20 -6.53 -21.81
C ILE A 571 4.79 -6.24 -21.31
N THR A 572 4.50 -4.97 -21.05
CA THR A 572 3.16 -4.48 -20.70
C THR A 572 2.63 -3.62 -21.83
N ALA A 573 1.51 -4.01 -22.41
CA ALA A 573 0.89 -3.37 -23.57
C ALA A 573 -0.58 -3.04 -23.31
N SER A 574 -1.11 -2.02 -23.98
CA SER A 574 -2.51 -1.60 -23.86
C SER A 574 -3.49 -2.52 -24.62
N ASN A 575 -2.98 -3.32 -25.54
CA ASN A 575 -3.77 -4.31 -26.30
C ASN A 575 -2.85 -5.39 -26.90
N LYS A 576 -3.49 -6.42 -27.46
CA LYS A 576 -2.77 -7.58 -28.01
C LYS A 576 -1.92 -7.23 -29.24
N GLU A 577 -2.38 -6.33 -30.12
CA GLU A 577 -1.66 -5.93 -31.31
C GLU A 577 -0.32 -5.26 -30.96
N GLN A 578 -0.34 -4.38 -29.97
CA GLN A 578 0.86 -3.74 -29.44
C GLN A 578 1.81 -4.75 -28.78
N LEU A 579 1.27 -5.70 -28.01
CA LEU A 579 2.05 -6.77 -27.39
C LEU A 579 2.75 -7.63 -28.43
N ASP A 580 2.01 -8.09 -29.42
CA ASP A 580 2.53 -8.94 -30.50
C ASP A 580 3.59 -8.22 -31.33
N PHE A 581 3.42 -6.91 -31.57
CA PHE A 581 4.40 -6.06 -32.25
C PHE A 581 5.73 -6.01 -31.46
N VAL A 582 5.69 -5.67 -30.17
CA VAL A 582 6.89 -5.56 -29.34
C VAL A 582 7.57 -6.93 -29.20
N LYS A 583 6.80 -7.97 -28.95
CA LYS A 583 7.29 -9.35 -28.82
C LYS A 583 7.93 -9.83 -30.13
N GLY A 584 7.32 -9.50 -31.27
CA GLY A 584 7.86 -9.78 -32.60
C GLY A 584 9.22 -9.16 -32.82
N ILE A 585 9.38 -7.87 -32.52
CA ILE A 585 10.68 -7.16 -32.67
C ILE A 585 11.75 -7.79 -31.76
N ILE A 586 11.42 -8.06 -30.49
CA ILE A 586 12.38 -8.65 -29.56
C ILE A 586 12.79 -10.06 -30.04
N THR A 587 11.84 -10.86 -30.51
CA THR A 587 12.10 -12.19 -31.03
C THR A 587 12.92 -12.16 -32.31
N ASP A 588 12.60 -11.26 -33.22
CA ASP A 588 13.35 -11.09 -34.48
C ASP A 588 14.77 -10.58 -34.23
N MET A 589 14.93 -9.66 -33.26
CA MET A 589 16.22 -9.08 -32.93
C MET A 589 17.16 -10.08 -32.23
N LEU A 590 16.63 -10.93 -31.38
CA LEU A 590 17.39 -11.83 -30.49
C LEU A 590 17.21 -13.32 -30.81
N GLY A 591 16.37 -13.64 -31.77
CA GLY A 591 16.11 -15.00 -32.22
C GLY A 591 17.38 -15.68 -32.71
N GLU A 592 17.47 -17.00 -32.49
CA GLU A 592 18.52 -17.83 -33.06
C GLU A 592 18.11 -18.32 -34.46
N ALA A 593 19.11 -18.46 -35.32
CA ALA A 593 18.88 -19.03 -36.62
C ALA A 593 18.46 -20.52 -36.50
N GLU A 594 17.40 -20.91 -37.17
CA GLU A 594 16.95 -22.31 -37.24
C GLU A 594 17.29 -22.89 -38.61
N VAL A 595 17.95 -24.09 -38.60
CA VAL A 595 18.25 -24.79 -39.85
C VAL A 595 16.96 -25.16 -40.55
N GLY A 596 16.88 -24.83 -41.85
CA GLY A 596 15.71 -25.08 -42.69
C GLY A 596 14.72 -23.96 -42.79
N LYS A 597 14.79 -22.95 -41.92
CA LYS A 597 13.89 -21.77 -41.91
C LYS A 597 14.36 -20.73 -42.89
N THR A 598 13.41 -20.02 -43.51
CA THR A 598 13.66 -18.90 -44.44
C THR A 598 13.52 -17.58 -43.73
N TYR A 599 14.48 -16.71 -43.93
CA TYR A 599 14.56 -15.37 -43.37
C TYR A 599 14.68 -14.31 -44.46
N SER A 600 14.30 -13.08 -44.18
CA SER A 600 14.57 -11.91 -45.03
C SER A 600 15.72 -11.14 -44.39
N GLY A 601 16.84 -11.04 -45.10
CA GLY A 601 18.03 -10.33 -44.65
C GLY A 601 18.43 -9.21 -45.60
N ILE A 602 19.41 -8.42 -45.17
CA ILE A 602 19.99 -7.31 -45.95
C ILE A 602 21.42 -7.69 -46.34
N VAL A 603 21.80 -7.47 -47.58
CA VAL A 603 23.17 -7.65 -48.08
C VAL A 603 24.11 -6.66 -47.35
N ASP A 604 25.00 -7.17 -46.51
CA ASP A 604 26.00 -6.38 -45.81
C ASP A 604 27.24 -6.17 -46.70
N ARG A 605 27.77 -7.27 -47.25
CA ARG A 605 29.04 -7.22 -48.01
C ARG A 605 29.08 -8.27 -49.09
N ILE A 606 29.59 -7.89 -50.24
CA ILE A 606 29.75 -8.75 -51.38
C ILE A 606 31.23 -9.12 -51.53
N MET A 607 31.52 -10.43 -51.52
CA MET A 607 32.86 -11.02 -51.67
C MET A 607 32.93 -11.91 -52.89
N PRO A 608 34.09 -12.18 -53.49
CA PRO A 608 34.18 -13.03 -54.66
C PRO A 608 33.66 -14.44 -54.49
N TYR A 609 33.61 -14.97 -53.24
CA TYR A 609 33.17 -16.31 -52.92
C TYR A 609 31.73 -16.39 -52.36
N GLY A 610 31.08 -15.25 -52.17
CA GLY A 610 29.73 -15.23 -51.65
C GLY A 610 29.32 -13.87 -51.07
N VAL A 611 28.13 -13.80 -50.58
CA VAL A 611 27.48 -12.56 -50.06
C VAL A 611 27.23 -12.75 -48.55
N PHE A 612 27.66 -11.80 -47.77
CA PHE A 612 27.30 -11.71 -46.37
C PHE A 612 25.93 -11.06 -46.22
N ILE A 613 25.05 -11.70 -45.50
CA ILE A 613 23.68 -11.27 -45.31
C ILE A 613 23.40 -11.18 -43.81
N ASP A 614 22.92 -10.00 -43.41
CA ASP A 614 22.47 -9.74 -42.06
C ASP A 614 20.94 -9.86 -42.01
N VAL A 615 20.44 -10.80 -41.26
CA VAL A 615 19.01 -11.02 -41.03
C VAL A 615 18.54 -10.26 -39.81
N THR A 616 19.26 -10.46 -38.67
CA THR A 616 19.05 -9.73 -37.42
C THR A 616 20.42 -9.43 -36.80
N ALA A 617 20.44 -8.73 -35.67
CA ALA A 617 21.70 -8.46 -34.95
C ALA A 617 22.48 -9.72 -34.57
N ASN A 618 21.78 -10.86 -34.40
CA ASN A 618 22.37 -12.18 -34.03
C ASN A 618 22.45 -13.16 -35.19
N ILE A 619 21.78 -12.90 -36.32
CA ILE A 619 21.72 -13.80 -37.46
C ILE A 619 22.40 -13.11 -38.64
N SER A 620 23.70 -13.30 -38.72
CA SER A 620 24.52 -12.90 -39.86
C SER A 620 25.22 -14.14 -40.42
N GLY A 621 25.28 -14.28 -41.73
CA GLY A 621 25.84 -15.44 -42.33
C GLY A 621 26.31 -15.28 -43.78
N LEU A 622 26.91 -16.34 -44.30
CA LEU A 622 27.43 -16.37 -45.64
C LEU A 622 26.48 -17.10 -46.59
N LEU A 623 26.03 -16.44 -47.61
CA LEU A 623 25.43 -17.03 -48.83
C LEU A 623 26.57 -17.32 -49.79
N HIS A 624 27.11 -18.59 -49.75
CA HIS A 624 28.22 -18.97 -50.58
C HIS A 624 27.79 -19.05 -52.06
N ILE A 625 28.71 -18.80 -52.99
CA ILE A 625 28.45 -18.80 -54.41
C ILE A 625 27.84 -20.09 -54.95
N SER A 626 28.18 -21.24 -54.36
CA SER A 626 27.61 -22.57 -54.67
C SER A 626 26.14 -22.72 -54.26
N GLU A 627 25.64 -21.85 -53.41
CA GLU A 627 24.28 -21.83 -52.90
C GLU A 627 23.39 -20.81 -53.71
N ILE A 628 24.05 -20.05 -54.59
CA ILE A 628 23.41 -19.08 -55.48
C ILE A 628 23.24 -19.70 -56.88
N PHE A 629 24.29 -20.34 -57.42
CA PHE A 629 24.32 -20.89 -58.79
C PHE A 629 24.38 -22.43 -58.78
N GLU A 630 23.70 -23.01 -59.81
CA GLU A 630 23.74 -24.47 -59.99
C GLU A 630 25.04 -24.95 -60.68
N LYS A 631 25.63 -24.11 -61.55
CA LYS A 631 26.85 -24.41 -62.27
C LYS A 631 28.07 -23.79 -61.58
N GLN A 632 29.15 -24.54 -61.49
CA GLN A 632 30.42 -23.99 -61.00
C GLN A 632 31.00 -22.98 -62.00
N GLY A 633 31.37 -21.82 -61.52
CA GLY A 633 31.95 -20.73 -62.31
C GLY A 633 32.34 -19.53 -61.45
N ASN A 634 33.22 -18.69 -61.94
CA ASN A 634 33.55 -17.43 -61.32
C ASN A 634 32.54 -16.35 -61.77
N TYR A 635 31.54 -16.11 -60.96
CA TYR A 635 30.51 -15.12 -61.24
C TYR A 635 30.84 -13.76 -60.59
N ASP A 636 30.51 -12.65 -61.25
CA ASP A 636 30.61 -11.31 -60.69
C ASP A 636 29.37 -10.99 -59.84
N LEU A 637 29.48 -11.26 -58.52
CA LEU A 637 28.37 -11.09 -57.60
C LEU A 637 27.94 -9.63 -57.39
N THR A 638 28.79 -8.65 -57.75
CA THR A 638 28.44 -7.21 -57.66
C THR A 638 27.42 -6.78 -58.73
N LYS A 639 27.21 -7.62 -59.74
CA LYS A 639 26.16 -7.40 -60.79
C LYS A 639 24.86 -8.16 -60.47
N VAL A 640 24.90 -9.01 -59.43
CA VAL A 640 23.74 -9.79 -59.00
C VAL A 640 23.11 -9.17 -57.74
N PHE A 641 23.94 -8.76 -56.80
CA PHE A 641 23.51 -8.17 -55.53
C PHE A 641 24.04 -6.76 -55.38
N SER A 642 23.31 -5.95 -54.61
CA SER A 642 23.74 -4.62 -54.18
C SER A 642 23.78 -4.59 -52.66
N GLU A 643 24.80 -3.92 -52.05
CA GLU A 643 24.83 -3.70 -50.62
C GLU A 643 23.58 -2.89 -50.18
N GLY A 644 22.94 -3.31 -49.09
CA GLY A 644 21.67 -2.76 -48.60
C GLY A 644 20.41 -3.40 -49.23
N GLU A 645 20.56 -4.33 -50.19
CA GLU A 645 19.44 -5.02 -50.83
C GLU A 645 18.81 -6.06 -49.91
N LYS A 646 17.47 -6.14 -49.91
CA LYS A 646 16.73 -7.18 -49.17
C LYS A 646 16.68 -8.48 -49.96
N VAL A 647 17.11 -9.57 -49.36
CA VAL A 647 17.12 -10.89 -50.00
C VAL A 647 16.53 -11.93 -49.04
N LYS A 648 15.65 -12.82 -49.56
CA LYS A 648 15.19 -14.02 -48.80
C LYS A 648 16.23 -15.07 -48.90
N VAL A 649 16.60 -15.65 -47.70
CA VAL A 649 17.60 -16.72 -47.62
C VAL A 649 17.15 -17.79 -46.67
N LYS A 650 17.51 -19.07 -46.93
CA LYS A 650 17.23 -20.22 -46.11
C LYS A 650 18.50 -20.63 -45.37
N VAL A 651 18.40 -20.87 -44.06
CA VAL A 651 19.50 -21.41 -43.27
C VAL A 651 19.71 -22.86 -43.59
N THR A 652 20.90 -23.23 -44.05
CA THR A 652 21.25 -24.62 -44.37
C THR A 652 22.08 -25.28 -43.31
N LYS A 653 22.93 -24.53 -42.63
CA LYS A 653 23.86 -25.06 -41.64
C LYS A 653 24.27 -24.00 -40.63
N ILE A 654 24.48 -24.46 -39.39
CA ILE A 654 25.04 -23.66 -38.31
C ILE A 654 26.18 -24.47 -37.69
N GLU A 655 27.44 -24.00 -37.81
CA GLU A 655 28.64 -24.63 -37.24
C GLU A 655 29.53 -23.56 -36.61
N ASP A 656 29.98 -23.82 -35.40
CA ASP A 656 30.87 -22.90 -34.65
C ASP A 656 30.40 -21.44 -34.65
N GLY A 657 29.09 -21.22 -34.52
CA GLY A 657 28.48 -19.87 -34.55
C GLY A 657 28.42 -19.24 -35.95
N LYS A 658 28.83 -19.94 -37.03
CA LYS A 658 28.76 -19.47 -38.41
C LYS A 658 27.51 -20.03 -39.07
N ILE A 659 26.73 -19.10 -39.65
CA ILE A 659 25.49 -19.43 -40.36
C ILE A 659 25.74 -19.49 -41.85
N SER A 660 25.29 -20.54 -42.51
CA SER A 660 25.32 -20.73 -43.94
C SER A 660 23.94 -20.58 -44.54
N PHE A 661 23.82 -19.69 -45.52
CA PHE A 661 22.57 -19.43 -46.22
C PHE A 661 22.55 -20.08 -47.63
N SER A 662 21.35 -20.33 -48.13
CA SER A 662 21.11 -20.83 -49.52
C SER A 662 19.90 -20.12 -50.12
N LEU A 663 19.91 -19.94 -51.42
CA LEU A 663 18.76 -19.54 -52.24
C LEU A 663 18.01 -20.76 -52.81
N LYS A 664 18.53 -21.96 -52.66
CA LYS A 664 17.95 -23.17 -53.21
C LYS A 664 16.68 -23.58 -52.47
N GLY A 665 15.62 -23.79 -53.26
CA GLY A 665 14.34 -24.26 -52.72
C GLY A 665 13.50 -23.18 -52.04
N ILE A 666 13.78 -21.93 -52.31
CA ILE A 666 12.94 -20.79 -51.94
C ILE A 666 12.43 -20.04 -53.19
N GLU A 667 11.30 -19.37 -53.06
CA GLU A 667 10.76 -18.51 -54.13
C GLU A 667 11.53 -17.17 -54.15
N LEU A 668 12.24 -16.93 -55.22
CA LEU A 668 13.04 -15.72 -55.42
C LEU A 668 12.20 -14.58 -56.00
N ASP A 669 12.59 -13.34 -55.66
CA ASP A 669 12.10 -12.18 -56.36
C ASP A 669 12.38 -12.28 -57.85
N PRO A 670 11.42 -12.01 -58.75
CA PRO A 670 11.58 -12.14 -60.21
C PRO A 670 12.77 -11.36 -60.79
N ASP A 671 13.07 -10.17 -60.26
CA ASP A 671 14.21 -9.37 -60.67
C ASP A 671 15.55 -10.02 -60.22
N LEU A 672 15.64 -10.47 -58.99
CA LEU A 672 16.81 -11.21 -58.50
C LEU A 672 17.03 -12.53 -59.26
N ALA A 673 15.97 -13.25 -59.55
CA ALA A 673 16.05 -14.49 -60.34
C ALA A 673 16.58 -14.21 -61.77
N SER A 674 16.14 -13.11 -62.40
CA SER A 674 16.63 -12.67 -63.69
C SER A 674 18.10 -12.26 -63.65
N ARG A 675 18.55 -11.55 -62.62
CA ARG A 675 19.96 -11.18 -62.44
C ARG A 675 20.86 -12.38 -62.20
N ILE A 676 20.40 -13.36 -61.45
CA ILE A 676 21.12 -14.63 -61.25
C ILE A 676 21.27 -15.40 -62.56
N ALA A 677 20.18 -15.53 -63.34
CA ALA A 677 20.18 -16.24 -64.61
C ALA A 677 21.10 -15.61 -65.68
N ASN A 678 21.24 -14.29 -65.65
CA ASN A 678 22.05 -13.53 -66.62
C ASN A 678 23.42 -13.09 -66.06
N ALA A 679 23.85 -13.66 -64.93
CA ALA A 679 25.07 -13.28 -64.24
C ALA A 679 26.32 -13.55 -65.13
N PRO A 680 27.18 -12.55 -65.42
CA PRO A 680 28.36 -12.72 -66.23
C PRO A 680 29.41 -13.58 -65.48
N ILE A 681 30.05 -14.47 -66.21
CA ILE A 681 31.20 -15.21 -65.71
C ILE A 681 32.41 -14.30 -65.74
N SER A 682 33.08 -14.12 -64.60
CA SER A 682 34.26 -13.28 -64.49
C SER A 682 35.48 -13.96 -65.08
N GLU A 683 36.21 -13.30 -66.01
CA GLU A 683 37.45 -13.78 -66.58
C GLU A 683 38.66 -13.54 -65.67
N ARG A 684 38.47 -12.94 -64.48
CA ARG A 684 39.59 -12.66 -63.55
C ARG A 684 39.97 -13.92 -62.78
N THR A 685 41.15 -14.49 -63.10
CA THR A 685 41.85 -15.45 -62.28
C THR A 685 42.38 -14.74 -61.00
N PHE A 686 41.84 -15.10 -59.86
CA PHE A 686 42.42 -14.65 -58.59
C PHE A 686 43.71 -15.41 -58.29
N GLU A 687 44.85 -14.71 -58.41
CA GLU A 687 46.13 -15.19 -57.85
C GLU A 687 45.99 -15.23 -56.31
N ARG A 688 46.24 -16.38 -55.74
CA ARG A 688 46.38 -16.51 -54.26
C ARG A 688 47.58 -15.67 -53.82
N PRO A 689 47.47 -14.78 -52.84
CA PRO A 689 48.66 -14.12 -52.26
C PRO A 689 49.63 -15.21 -51.71
N GLN A 690 50.86 -15.22 -52.24
CA GLN A 690 51.93 -16.04 -51.71
C GLN A 690 52.17 -15.67 -50.25
N ARG A 691 52.17 -16.67 -49.38
CA ARG A 691 52.63 -16.54 -48.01
C ARG A 691 54.12 -16.21 -48.01
N ASP A 692 54.49 -15.02 -47.66
CA ASP A 692 55.88 -14.59 -47.41
C ASP A 692 56.33 -15.21 -46.07
N ASP A 693 57.06 -16.36 -46.20
CA ASP A 693 57.75 -17.00 -45.10
C ASP A 693 59.02 -16.20 -44.76
N ARG A 694 58.88 -15.08 -44.05
CA ARG A 694 60.01 -14.48 -43.38
C ARG A 694 60.04 -14.90 -41.92
N ARG A 695 60.73 -16.00 -41.65
CA ARG A 695 61.32 -16.29 -40.35
C ARG A 695 62.33 -15.21 -40.01
N GLY A 696 62.06 -14.39 -39.02
CA GLY A 696 62.93 -13.49 -38.33
C GLY A 696 62.85 -13.75 -36.84
N GLY A 697 63.78 -14.54 -36.34
CA GLY A 697 63.98 -14.71 -34.91
C GLY A 697 64.49 -13.39 -34.31
N PHE A 698 63.98 -13.04 -33.20
CA PHE A 698 64.63 -12.12 -32.30
C PHE A 698 64.60 -12.58 -30.85
N ASP A 699 65.77 -12.53 -30.32
CA ASP A 699 66.26 -12.96 -29.02
C ASP A 699 65.54 -12.37 -27.82
N ARG A 700 65.50 -13.20 -26.80
CA ARG A 700 65.27 -12.77 -25.40
C ARG A 700 66.39 -11.86 -24.92
N ARG A 701 66.04 -10.70 -24.38
CA ARG A 701 66.87 -10.06 -23.36
C ARG A 701 65.97 -9.47 -22.26
N ASN A 702 66.30 -9.90 -21.06
CA ASN A 702 65.92 -9.37 -19.76
C ASN A 702 66.20 -7.87 -19.66
N GLY A 703 65.32 -7.17 -18.97
CA GLY A 703 65.58 -5.80 -18.49
C GLY A 703 64.58 -5.40 -17.44
N ASN A 704 65.02 -5.52 -16.21
CA ASN A 704 64.42 -5.05 -14.97
C ASN A 704 64.39 -3.51 -14.94
N GLY A 705 63.37 -2.88 -14.36
CA GLY A 705 63.46 -1.48 -14.02
C GLY A 705 62.10 -0.82 -13.74
N GLY A 706 61.89 -0.52 -12.49
CA GLY A 706 60.70 0.10 -11.93
C GLY A 706 60.48 1.57 -12.35
N GLY A 707 59.34 2.05 -12.03
CA GLY A 707 58.99 3.47 -12.13
C GLY A 707 57.53 3.73 -11.83
N ARG A 708 57.26 4.14 -10.62
CA ARG A 708 56.03 4.81 -10.23
C ARG A 708 55.86 6.11 -11.01
N SER A 709 54.66 6.43 -11.44
CA SER A 709 54.20 7.81 -11.42
C SER A 709 52.67 7.85 -11.44
N ASP A 710 52.15 8.48 -10.41
CA ASP A 710 50.82 9.06 -10.31
C ASP A 710 50.48 9.94 -11.52
N PHE A 711 49.25 9.91 -11.97
CA PHE A 711 48.57 11.12 -12.40
C PHE A 711 47.05 11.07 -12.15
N ARG A 712 46.64 12.09 -11.46
CA ARG A 712 45.25 12.52 -11.16
C ARG A 712 44.50 12.97 -12.42
N GLY A 713 43.20 12.79 -12.39
CA GLY A 713 42.30 13.95 -12.56
C GLY A 713 41.58 14.07 -13.91
N SER A 714 40.37 14.03 -13.92
CA SER A 714 39.26 14.99 -13.93
C SER A 714 38.09 14.49 -14.76
N ARG A 715 36.99 14.52 -14.11
CA ARG A 715 35.78 15.32 -14.32
C ARG A 715 35.26 15.43 -15.78
N TYR A 716 34.11 14.80 -16.04
CA TYR A 716 32.84 15.51 -16.17
C TYR A 716 31.71 14.55 -15.85
#